data_65d48c8ca77091a0b6cd3417bf7a6da2
#
_entry.id   65d48c8ca77091a0b6cd3417bf7a6da2
#
_cell.length_a   1.000
_cell.length_b   1.000
_cell.length_c   1.000
_cell.angle_alpha   90.00
_cell.angle_beta   90.00
_cell.angle_gamma   90.00
#
_symmetry.space_group_name_H-M   'P 1'
#
loop_
_entity.id
_entity.type
_entity.pdbx_description
1 polymer ?
#
loop_
_entity_poly.entity_id
_entity_poly.type
_entity_poly.pdbx_seq_one_letter_code
_entity_poly.pdbx_strand_id
1 'polypeptide(L)'
;MSLLFQGITPQRLFKTALIASAIHTACGYAASSDPSVLALSDSKSSSSEPVMTVNAPQDEKRAGSKISLSAAELRQRGANDFGSIMRYEPLISATGSSGGSSAGKSGFDRAGYTGYNIRGLESNRVGLDVDGIPLPQATGRSYVGRAGLDSFGIGRDYIDPYMFGRIDIEKGATAVDQPNTSIGGNVSFRNKTADDYLRPGKETYFGYQSDYDSSNRSWHNGITAAAGDEELRGIFVYSRRDGQETENNSGELDAYPANWHSDAFMTSGIWQPNDEHKLSATLDYYHKTNHSHYDSWDTSGNTVWGTAQQQSDTRRFGASLSDEYTPYNNVIDSLITRVYWQKTEAHDNTYMPSSASAYQTVYSDYNSDTYGFDTRLAKSIGRHELSGGLNARLIDTERPFRQSPTPSVYSVIMQPQANSRSYTVGGYVQDKINVDFDSHHFAVIPGVRVMYQNTKPRDVSTLTTNSSALDSSDVSALYGSANTDTQVLPSIAFQYDLTPTLMTYLQYSRGAQFPNDTQLYGSWNLGSSYAGTAQYALIGNPDLKTETSNNYEWGVKGLLTEGVSINAAAFYNDYKNFIAFTRYTRSGNPDKFVNVPSNIYTTYEAENRDKAYIYGAEISSKINFGTWFQQVDGLSANLAFGYTQGAAKSSYLGDRYVDLESVAPMKAIVGLAWDDVDRGYGAAVTATFVKGKKATATNRESFTNAGNAITDSSTDYMRVPGYGMVDMTAYWNVTKNVKLSGGLYNLTDRKYWDYLSSRELTSDSQQDRNDQSLAVMPGRTFQLGVNVDF
;
A
#
# COMPACT_ATOMS: atom_id res chain seq x y z
N MET A 1 -12.27 -22.26 -20.58
CA MET A 1 -12.50 -20.83 -20.37
C MET A 1 -11.33 -19.93 -20.82
N SER A 2 -10.15 -20.45 -21.05
CA SER A 2 -8.98 -19.67 -21.51
C SER A 2 -8.98 -19.24 -22.99
N LEU A 3 -9.95 -19.65 -23.77
CA LEU A 3 -10.04 -19.35 -25.21
C LEU A 3 -11.04 -18.24 -25.59
N LEU A 4 -11.75 -17.66 -24.63
CA LEU A 4 -12.80 -16.66 -24.92
C LEU A 4 -12.33 -15.19 -24.81
N PHE A 5 -11.12 -14.92 -24.32
CA PHE A 5 -10.64 -13.55 -24.08
C PHE A 5 -9.39 -13.14 -24.87
N GLN A 6 -8.85 -13.98 -25.72
CA GLN A 6 -7.79 -13.56 -26.65
C GLN A 6 -8.40 -12.81 -27.82
N GLY A 7 -8.36 -11.49 -27.78
CA GLY A 7 -8.72 -10.62 -28.91
C GLY A 7 -9.78 -9.55 -28.66
N ILE A 8 -10.19 -9.33 -27.43
CA ILE A 8 -11.12 -8.24 -27.10
C ILE A 8 -10.32 -6.97 -26.77
N THR A 9 -10.29 -6.04 -27.71
CA THR A 9 -9.72 -4.71 -27.44
C THR A 9 -10.64 -3.91 -26.50
N PRO A 10 -10.12 -2.96 -25.70
CA PRO A 10 -10.91 -2.10 -24.83
C PRO A 10 -12.08 -1.40 -25.52
N GLN A 11 -11.93 -1.08 -26.81
CA GLN A 11 -13.01 -0.50 -27.63
C GLN A 11 -14.21 -1.43 -27.86
N ARG A 12 -14.02 -2.74 -27.82
CA ARG A 12 -15.14 -3.69 -27.98
C ARG A 12 -15.91 -3.88 -26.67
N LEU A 13 -15.21 -3.90 -25.53
CA LEU A 13 -15.84 -3.91 -24.21
C LEU A 13 -16.66 -2.64 -23.96
N PHE A 14 -16.15 -1.49 -24.37
CA PHE A 14 -16.86 -0.21 -24.27
C PHE A 14 -18.19 -0.19 -25.04
N LYS A 15 -18.20 -0.75 -26.25
CA LYS A 15 -19.43 -0.85 -27.06
C LYS A 15 -20.47 -1.81 -26.46
N THR A 16 -20.02 -2.88 -25.82
CA THR A 16 -20.93 -3.88 -25.22
C THR A 16 -21.56 -3.35 -23.92
N ALA A 17 -20.81 -2.59 -23.12
CA ALA A 17 -21.33 -1.95 -21.90
C ALA A 17 -22.35 -0.84 -22.22
N LEU A 18 -22.10 -0.04 -23.27
CA LEU A 18 -23.03 0.99 -23.74
C LEU A 18 -24.34 0.40 -24.30
N ILE A 19 -24.28 -0.76 -24.94
CA ILE A 19 -25.48 -1.43 -25.47
C ILE A 19 -26.32 -2.03 -24.33
N ALA A 20 -25.70 -2.53 -23.28
CA ALA A 20 -26.42 -3.02 -22.09
C ALA A 20 -27.17 -1.90 -21.36
N SER A 21 -26.59 -0.69 -21.27
CA SER A 21 -27.25 0.48 -20.69
C SER A 21 -28.38 1.04 -21.55
N ALA A 22 -28.30 0.90 -22.89
CA ALA A 22 -29.33 1.41 -23.81
C ALA A 22 -30.57 0.52 -23.90
N ILE A 23 -30.51 -0.77 -23.57
CA ILE A 23 -31.64 -1.70 -23.66
C ILE A 23 -32.61 -1.54 -22.47
N HIS A 24 -32.17 -1.01 -21.34
CA HIS A 24 -33.01 -0.84 -20.14
C HIS A 24 -33.92 0.39 -20.20
N THR A 25 -33.67 1.34 -21.09
CA THR A 25 -34.51 2.55 -21.24
C THR A 25 -35.79 2.35 -22.03
N ALA A 26 -36.03 1.15 -22.59
CA ALA A 26 -37.16 0.89 -23.49
C ALA A 26 -38.33 0.11 -22.90
N CYS A 27 -38.31 -0.37 -21.68
CA CYS A 27 -39.39 -1.13 -21.07
C CYS A 27 -39.67 -0.67 -19.63
N GLY A 28 -40.52 0.29 -19.47
CA GLY A 28 -41.02 0.66 -18.15
C GLY A 28 -42.17 1.65 -18.17
N TYR A 29 -43.37 1.18 -18.22
CA TYR A 29 -44.57 1.90 -17.78
C TYR A 29 -45.54 0.94 -17.13
N ALA A 30 -45.84 1.13 -15.83
CA ALA A 30 -47.12 1.03 -15.13
C ALA A 30 -46.89 0.88 -13.62
N ALA A 31 -47.13 1.86 -12.93
CA ALA A 31 -48.23 2.42 -12.12
C ALA A 31 -48.50 1.69 -10.78
N SER A 32 -48.45 2.47 -9.76
CA SER A 32 -49.40 2.86 -8.73
C SER A 32 -49.21 2.39 -7.27
N SER A 33 -49.03 3.43 -6.45
CA SER A 33 -49.72 3.79 -5.18
C SER A 33 -49.49 2.94 -3.93
N ASP A 34 -48.99 3.46 -2.92
CA ASP A 34 -49.16 4.53 -1.96
C ASP A 34 -48.87 4.05 -0.51
N PRO A 35 -48.73 4.88 0.49
CA PRO A 35 -47.58 4.90 1.37
C PRO A 35 -47.88 4.57 2.84
N SER A 36 -46.89 4.25 3.64
CA SER A 36 -46.90 4.59 5.07
C SER A 36 -45.53 4.65 5.69
N VAL A 37 -45.03 5.84 5.82
CA VAL A 37 -44.45 6.50 6.99
C VAL A 37 -43.77 5.62 8.07
N LEU A 38 -42.46 5.74 8.14
CA LEU A 38 -41.75 5.86 9.40
C LEU A 38 -40.61 6.84 9.23
N ALA A 39 -40.76 7.95 9.93
CA ALA A 39 -39.79 9.03 9.95
C ALA A 39 -38.48 8.56 10.67
N LEU A 40 -37.37 8.55 9.95
CA LEU A 40 -36.06 8.65 10.52
C LEU A 40 -35.54 10.06 10.24
N SER A 41 -35.06 10.69 11.29
CA SER A 41 -34.64 12.06 11.39
C SER A 41 -33.75 12.52 10.25
N ASP A 42 -34.21 13.54 9.54
CA ASP A 42 -33.43 14.33 8.61
C ASP A 42 -32.17 14.92 9.27
N SER A 43 -31.03 14.27 9.11
CA SER A 43 -29.78 14.99 9.11
C SER A 43 -29.63 15.59 7.71
N LYS A 44 -29.91 16.89 7.59
CA LYS A 44 -29.59 17.65 6.40
C LYS A 44 -28.09 17.49 6.09
N SER A 45 -27.74 16.59 5.19
CA SER A 45 -26.44 16.62 4.55
C SER A 45 -26.43 17.80 3.59
N SER A 46 -25.92 18.93 4.08
CA SER A 46 -25.54 20.03 3.20
C SER A 46 -24.46 19.50 2.26
N SER A 47 -24.66 19.67 0.96
CA SER A 47 -23.73 19.27 -0.12
C SER A 47 -22.46 20.13 -0.19
N SER A 48 -21.99 20.69 0.92
CA SER A 48 -20.75 21.44 1.01
C SER A 48 -19.65 20.54 1.54
N GLU A 49 -18.77 20.13 0.65
CA GLU A 49 -17.57 19.39 1.01
C GLU A 49 -16.59 20.31 1.74
N PRO A 50 -16.15 20.00 2.97
CA PRO A 50 -15.23 20.85 3.72
C PRO A 50 -13.84 20.92 3.08
N VAL A 51 -13.20 22.06 3.15
CA VAL A 51 -11.80 22.25 2.73
C VAL A 51 -10.87 21.47 3.64
N MET A 52 -9.91 20.82 3.03
CA MET A 52 -8.76 20.09 3.57
C MET A 52 -8.78 19.86 5.10
N THR A 53 -9.28 18.72 5.50
CA THR A 53 -9.31 18.32 6.89
C THR A 53 -8.27 17.23 7.14
N VAL A 54 -7.38 17.46 8.08
CA VAL A 54 -6.74 16.36 8.79
C VAL A 54 -7.87 15.76 9.62
N ASN A 55 -8.42 14.65 9.15
CA ASN A 55 -9.63 14.11 9.77
C ASN A 55 -9.39 13.57 11.16
N ALA A 56 -10.10 14.12 12.10
CA ALA A 56 -10.57 13.32 13.22
C ALA A 56 -11.85 12.62 12.73
N PRO A 57 -11.87 11.28 12.63
CA PRO A 57 -13.05 10.57 12.17
C PRO A 57 -14.20 10.82 13.13
N GLN A 58 -15.29 11.40 12.63
CA GLN A 58 -16.48 11.66 13.43
C GLN A 58 -17.31 10.41 13.71
N ASP A 59 -17.13 9.30 12.95
CA ASP A 59 -18.19 8.31 12.85
C ASP A 59 -17.92 6.90 13.40
N GLU A 60 -16.71 6.55 13.85
CA GLU A 60 -16.51 5.23 14.42
C GLU A 60 -15.98 5.25 15.86
N LYS A 61 -16.86 5.08 16.83
CA LYS A 61 -16.54 4.71 18.22
C LYS A 61 -16.00 3.26 18.23
N ARG A 62 -14.82 3.05 17.67
CA ARG A 62 -14.13 1.76 17.63
C ARG A 62 -12.72 1.93 18.20
N ALA A 63 -12.26 0.99 19.03
CA ALA A 63 -10.89 0.95 19.51
C ALA A 63 -9.89 0.80 18.33
N GLY A 64 -8.67 1.34 18.51
CA GLY A 64 -7.60 1.29 17.52
C GLY A 64 -7.53 2.54 16.63
N SER A 65 -6.34 2.77 16.09
CA SER A 65 -6.08 3.90 15.19
C SER A 65 -6.50 3.55 13.77
N LYS A 66 -7.60 4.14 13.33
CA LYS A 66 -8.10 4.03 11.96
C LYS A 66 -8.31 5.41 11.38
N ILE A 67 -8.03 5.57 10.09
CA ILE A 67 -8.31 6.76 9.28
C ILE A 67 -9.13 6.31 8.08
N SER A 68 -10.16 7.06 7.75
CA SER A 68 -10.92 6.89 6.52
C SER A 68 -10.84 8.18 5.71
N LEU A 69 -10.45 8.09 4.46
CA LEU A 69 -10.34 9.20 3.52
C LEU A 69 -11.39 9.04 2.42
N SER A 70 -12.31 9.97 2.33
CA SER A 70 -13.33 9.98 1.28
C SER A 70 -12.76 10.44 -0.07
N ALA A 71 -13.47 10.12 -1.17
CA ALA A 71 -13.11 10.63 -2.50
C ALA A 71 -13.03 12.16 -2.56
N ALA A 72 -13.88 12.85 -1.79
CA ALA A 72 -13.86 14.29 -1.67
C ALA A 72 -12.55 14.80 -1.04
N GLU A 73 -12.14 14.20 0.06
CA GLU A 73 -10.89 14.54 0.75
C GLU A 73 -9.66 14.23 -0.09
N LEU A 74 -9.67 13.11 -0.82
CA LEU A 74 -8.60 12.78 -1.76
C LEU A 74 -8.44 13.86 -2.83
N ARG A 75 -9.55 14.35 -3.42
CA ARG A 75 -9.51 15.46 -4.38
C ARG A 75 -8.97 16.75 -3.77
N GLN A 76 -9.42 17.11 -2.56
CA GLN A 76 -8.98 18.32 -1.86
C GLN A 76 -7.49 18.30 -1.52
N ARG A 77 -6.93 17.13 -1.20
CA ARG A 77 -5.51 16.92 -0.95
C ARG A 77 -4.66 16.95 -2.23
N GLY A 78 -5.30 16.97 -3.41
CA GLY A 78 -4.62 16.78 -4.68
C GLY A 78 -3.99 15.39 -4.78
N ALA A 79 -4.73 14.36 -4.34
CA ALA A 79 -4.28 12.97 -4.36
C ALA A 79 -4.36 12.41 -5.77
N ASN A 80 -3.29 12.53 -6.53
CA ASN A 80 -3.19 12.09 -7.91
C ASN A 80 -2.48 10.75 -8.04
N ASP A 81 -1.72 10.35 -7.03
CA ASP A 81 -0.94 9.13 -7.02
C ASP A 81 -0.92 8.50 -5.63
N PHE A 82 -0.29 7.34 -5.55
CA PHE A 82 -0.14 6.57 -4.32
C PHE A 82 0.54 7.36 -3.18
N GLY A 83 1.50 8.21 -3.51
CA GLY A 83 2.26 9.01 -2.52
C GLY A 83 1.46 10.18 -1.97
N SER A 84 0.77 10.90 -2.82
CA SER A 84 0.01 12.10 -2.46
C SER A 84 -1.23 11.80 -1.61
N ILE A 85 -1.76 10.58 -1.63
CA ILE A 85 -2.82 10.12 -0.72
C ILE A 85 -2.42 10.35 0.75
N MET A 86 -1.14 10.11 1.11
CA MET A 86 -0.65 10.15 2.49
C MET A 86 0.09 11.45 2.84
N ARG A 87 0.02 12.47 2.01
CA ARG A 87 0.79 13.73 2.13
C ARG A 87 0.71 14.36 3.52
N TYR A 88 -0.46 14.39 4.11
CA TYR A 88 -0.72 15.06 5.39
C TYR A 88 -0.92 14.10 6.57
N GLU A 89 -0.51 12.84 6.42
CA GLU A 89 -0.54 11.88 7.52
C GLU A 89 0.80 11.89 8.28
N PRO A 90 0.81 12.02 9.62
CA PRO A 90 2.05 12.25 10.36
C PRO A 90 2.96 11.01 10.45
N LEU A 91 2.40 9.80 10.60
CA LEU A 91 3.15 8.54 10.76
C LEU A 91 2.96 7.58 9.59
N ILE A 92 2.52 8.10 8.45
CA ILE A 92 2.40 7.32 7.22
C ILE A 92 3.19 8.05 6.13
N SER A 93 3.94 7.28 5.35
CA SER A 93 4.66 7.75 4.18
C SER A 93 4.57 6.72 3.07
N ALA A 94 4.56 7.16 1.84
CA ALA A 94 4.68 6.27 0.69
C ALA A 94 6.14 6.10 0.31
N THR A 95 6.55 4.88 0.05
CA THR A 95 7.87 4.55 -0.47
C THR A 95 7.75 4.12 -1.92
N GLY A 96 8.63 4.55 -2.75
CA GLY A 96 8.55 4.37 -4.20
C GLY A 96 7.69 5.44 -4.86
N SER A 97 7.99 5.77 -6.10
CA SER A 97 7.22 6.74 -6.86
C SER A 97 6.53 6.07 -8.04
N SER A 98 5.24 6.36 -8.20
CA SER A 98 4.47 5.93 -9.36
C SER A 98 4.90 6.62 -10.66
N GLY A 99 5.66 7.70 -10.58
CA GLY A 99 6.15 8.50 -11.69
C GLY A 99 7.46 8.04 -12.33
N GLY A 100 7.98 6.90 -11.95
CA GLY A 100 9.05 6.22 -12.69
C GLY A 100 10.49 6.62 -12.40
N SER A 101 10.81 7.78 -11.90
CA SER A 101 12.18 8.08 -11.46
C SER A 101 12.30 7.83 -9.96
N SER A 102 12.53 6.61 -9.56
CA SER A 102 13.04 6.39 -8.24
C SER A 102 14.43 6.96 -8.17
N ALA A 103 14.59 7.97 -7.33
CA ALA A 103 15.81 8.56 -6.86
C ALA A 103 17.10 7.89 -7.36
N GLY A 104 17.64 8.39 -8.45
CA GLY A 104 19.01 8.22 -8.91
C GLY A 104 19.55 6.82 -9.16
N LYS A 105 18.94 5.78 -8.65
CA LYS A 105 19.49 4.44 -8.82
C LYS A 105 18.87 3.74 -10.01
N SER A 106 19.67 3.57 -11.03
CA SER A 106 19.39 2.68 -12.14
C SER A 106 19.32 1.23 -11.64
N GLY A 107 18.31 0.49 -12.03
CA GLY A 107 18.16 -0.93 -11.73
C GLY A 107 16.97 -1.49 -12.48
N PHE A 108 17.08 -2.75 -12.88
CA PHE A 108 15.91 -3.48 -13.31
C PHE A 108 15.11 -3.95 -12.10
N ASP A 109 13.90 -4.51 -12.33
CA ASP A 109 13.04 -5.01 -11.27
C ASP A 109 12.34 -3.89 -10.48
N ARG A 110 11.86 -2.87 -11.17
CA ARG A 110 11.19 -1.73 -10.59
C ARG A 110 9.77 -1.50 -11.12
N ALA A 111 9.32 -2.38 -12.00
CA ALA A 111 7.98 -2.27 -12.56
C ALA A 111 6.92 -2.43 -11.46
N GLY A 112 6.11 -1.40 -11.32
CA GLY A 112 4.98 -1.40 -10.40
C GLY A 112 5.34 -1.51 -8.92
N TYR A 113 6.56 -1.14 -8.50
CA TYR A 113 6.88 -1.10 -7.09
C TYR A 113 6.29 0.14 -6.43
N THR A 114 5.55 -0.08 -5.37
CA THR A 114 5.07 0.96 -4.46
C THR A 114 4.74 0.34 -3.11
N GLY A 115 4.63 1.14 -2.07
CA GLY A 115 4.29 0.67 -0.73
C GLY A 115 4.11 1.80 0.26
N TYR A 116 3.55 1.48 1.41
CA TYR A 116 3.46 2.41 2.51
C TYR A 116 4.36 1.99 3.66
N ASN A 117 4.86 3.00 4.35
CA ASN A 117 5.46 2.87 5.66
C ASN A 117 4.46 3.39 6.70
N ILE A 118 4.06 2.55 7.63
CA ILE A 118 3.16 2.91 8.72
C ILE A 118 3.90 2.70 10.05
N ARG A 119 4.11 3.77 10.81
CA ARG A 119 4.75 3.74 12.13
C ARG A 119 6.14 3.04 12.12
N GLY A 120 6.85 3.05 10.99
CA GLY A 120 8.19 2.46 10.85
C GLY A 120 8.22 1.04 10.30
N LEU A 121 7.09 0.45 9.98
CA LEU A 121 7.00 -0.80 9.23
C LEU A 121 6.62 -0.53 7.78
N GLU A 122 7.26 -1.19 6.84
CA GLU A 122 7.16 -0.91 5.41
C GLU A 122 7.09 -2.18 4.56
N SER A 123 6.95 -1.99 3.25
CA SER A 123 6.88 -3.05 2.26
C SER A 123 5.76 -4.06 2.58
N ASN A 124 6.05 -5.34 2.54
CA ASN A 124 5.08 -6.41 2.75
C ASN A 124 4.57 -6.51 4.20
N ARG A 125 5.17 -5.78 5.15
CA ARG A 125 4.66 -5.69 6.53
C ARG A 125 3.43 -4.77 6.65
N VAL A 126 3.12 -4.03 5.58
CA VAL A 126 1.87 -3.26 5.44
C VAL A 126 0.99 -3.93 4.38
N GLY A 127 -0.19 -4.34 4.77
CA GLY A 127 -1.18 -4.94 3.87
C GLY A 127 -1.76 -3.90 2.92
N LEU A 128 -2.00 -4.29 1.68
CA LEU A 128 -2.76 -3.50 0.71
C LEU A 128 -3.87 -4.37 0.13
N ASP A 129 -5.06 -3.84 0.03
CA ASP A 129 -6.18 -4.52 -0.64
C ASP A 129 -7.09 -3.57 -1.41
N VAL A 130 -7.78 -4.10 -2.41
CA VAL A 130 -8.88 -3.42 -3.10
C VAL A 130 -10.16 -4.19 -2.79
N ASP A 131 -11.11 -3.55 -2.13
CA ASP A 131 -12.35 -4.17 -1.61
C ASP A 131 -12.09 -5.44 -0.77
N GLY A 132 -10.97 -5.47 -0.02
CA GLY A 132 -10.56 -6.62 0.78
C GLY A 132 -9.89 -7.75 -0.02
N ILE A 133 -9.71 -7.61 -1.34
CA ILE A 133 -8.91 -8.51 -2.15
C ILE A 133 -7.45 -8.07 -2.06
N PRO A 134 -6.54 -8.86 -1.47
CA PRO A 134 -5.18 -8.43 -1.26
C PRO A 134 -4.43 -8.23 -2.57
N LEU A 135 -3.69 -7.13 -2.66
CA LEU A 135 -2.70 -6.94 -3.70
C LEU A 135 -1.52 -7.89 -3.46
N PRO A 136 -0.83 -8.36 -4.52
CA PRO A 136 0.32 -9.23 -4.36
C PRO A 136 1.39 -8.57 -3.52
N GLN A 137 2.20 -9.40 -2.85
CA GLN A 137 3.36 -8.91 -2.13
C GLN A 137 4.39 -8.39 -3.13
N ALA A 138 5.08 -7.28 -2.79
CA ALA A 138 6.21 -6.87 -3.58
C ALA A 138 7.28 -7.97 -3.53
N THR A 139 7.83 -8.31 -4.67
CA THR A 139 8.98 -9.19 -4.78
C THR A 139 10.11 -8.44 -5.45
N GLY A 140 11.32 -8.62 -4.98
CA GLY A 140 12.42 -7.88 -5.50
C GLY A 140 13.73 -8.61 -5.39
N ARG A 141 14.65 -8.16 -6.21
CA ARG A 141 16.03 -8.49 -6.07
C ARG A 141 16.58 -7.83 -4.82
N SER A 142 16.92 -8.62 -3.85
CA SER A 142 17.75 -8.15 -2.75
C SER A 142 19.09 -7.68 -3.32
N TYR A 143 19.39 -6.40 -3.25
CA TYR A 143 20.69 -5.91 -3.71
C TYR A 143 21.74 -6.31 -2.69
N VAL A 144 22.72 -7.05 -3.18
CA VAL A 144 23.84 -7.55 -2.39
C VAL A 144 24.60 -6.37 -1.79
N GLY A 145 24.64 -6.27 -0.48
CA GLY A 145 25.46 -5.33 0.25
C GLY A 145 24.74 -4.09 0.78
N ARG A 146 23.41 -3.99 0.67
CA ARG A 146 22.66 -2.89 1.27
C ARG A 146 21.48 -3.40 2.09
N ALA A 147 21.38 -2.84 3.23
CA ALA A 147 20.32 -3.05 4.17
C ALA A 147 19.01 -2.39 3.74
N GLY A 148 17.85 -2.81 4.21
CA GLY A 148 16.56 -2.25 3.82
C GLY A 148 16.05 -2.75 2.48
N LEU A 149 16.35 -3.96 2.19
CA LEU A 149 16.16 -4.65 0.92
C LEU A 149 14.70 -4.82 0.48
N ASP A 150 13.77 -4.55 1.36
CA ASP A 150 12.34 -4.55 1.04
C ASP A 150 11.87 -3.24 0.39
N SER A 151 12.75 -2.26 0.17
CA SER A 151 12.39 -0.97 -0.39
C SER A 151 12.42 -0.91 -1.92
N PHE A 152 12.93 -1.95 -2.58
CA PHE A 152 12.96 -2.06 -4.04
C PHE A 152 12.42 -3.41 -4.50
N GLY A 153 11.68 -3.38 -5.61
CA GLY A 153 11.12 -4.60 -6.15
C GLY A 153 10.10 -4.33 -7.24
N ILE A 154 9.40 -5.35 -7.63
CA ILE A 154 8.34 -5.35 -8.63
C ILE A 154 7.01 -5.70 -7.94
N GLY A 155 5.93 -5.09 -8.40
CA GLY A 155 4.58 -5.34 -7.89
C GLY A 155 4.04 -4.23 -6.99
N ARG A 156 2.74 -4.28 -6.69
CA ARG A 156 1.93 -3.39 -5.84
C ARG A 156 1.47 -2.05 -6.46
N ASP A 157 2.00 -1.57 -7.58
CA ASP A 157 1.49 -0.39 -8.29
C ASP A 157 0.35 -0.78 -9.25
N TYR A 158 -0.80 -1.14 -8.67
CA TYR A 158 -1.96 -1.65 -9.41
C TYR A 158 -3.23 -0.85 -9.13
N ILE A 159 -3.10 0.43 -8.75
CA ILE A 159 -4.23 1.25 -8.35
C ILE A 159 -4.23 2.62 -9.02
N ASP A 160 -5.44 3.16 -9.21
CA ASP A 160 -5.67 4.56 -9.57
C ASP A 160 -6.58 5.20 -8.50
N PRO A 161 -6.17 6.30 -7.85
CA PRO A 161 -6.95 6.94 -6.79
C PRO A 161 -8.36 7.36 -7.19
N TYR A 162 -8.59 7.67 -8.47
CA TYR A 162 -9.91 8.06 -8.97
C TYR A 162 -10.97 6.96 -8.87
N MET A 163 -10.54 5.69 -8.83
CA MET A 163 -11.45 4.54 -8.77
C MET A 163 -12.16 4.41 -7.42
N PHE A 164 -11.60 5.02 -6.36
CA PHE A 164 -12.03 4.76 -4.99
C PHE A 164 -13.00 5.81 -4.46
N GLY A 165 -14.05 5.35 -3.80
CA GLY A 165 -14.96 6.17 -3.01
C GLY A 165 -14.39 6.48 -1.62
N ARG A 166 -13.58 5.55 -1.08
CA ARG A 166 -12.97 5.67 0.24
C ARG A 166 -11.68 4.86 0.35
N ILE A 167 -10.75 5.34 1.17
CA ILE A 167 -9.55 4.61 1.57
C ILE A 167 -9.53 4.49 3.09
N ASP A 168 -9.50 3.26 3.58
CA ASP A 168 -9.43 2.95 5.01
C ASP A 168 -8.00 2.55 5.38
N ILE A 169 -7.44 3.16 6.41
CA ILE A 169 -6.08 2.92 6.87
C ILE A 169 -6.14 2.49 8.33
N GLU A 170 -5.70 1.29 8.62
CA GLU A 170 -5.51 0.76 9.97
C GLU A 170 -4.03 0.76 10.32
N LYS A 171 -3.67 1.30 11.49
CA LYS A 171 -2.27 1.41 11.94
C LYS A 171 -1.98 0.37 13.02
N GLY A 172 -0.91 -0.40 12.83
CA GLY A 172 -0.54 -1.51 13.72
C GLY A 172 -1.13 -2.85 13.27
N ALA A 173 -1.09 -3.88 14.12
CA ALA A 173 -1.67 -5.17 13.78
C ALA A 173 -3.15 -5.03 13.45
N THR A 174 -3.54 -5.61 12.34
CA THR A 174 -4.92 -5.55 11.85
C THR A 174 -5.91 -6.13 12.85
N ALA A 175 -7.12 -5.58 12.85
CA ALA A 175 -8.22 -6.10 13.64
C ALA A 175 -8.51 -7.57 13.27
N VAL A 176 -9.04 -8.35 14.22
CA VAL A 176 -9.26 -9.79 14.01
C VAL A 176 -10.22 -10.10 12.85
N ASP A 177 -11.10 -9.18 12.51
CA ASP A 177 -12.06 -9.30 11.41
C ASP A 177 -11.44 -9.04 10.01
N GLN A 178 -10.19 -8.59 9.92
CA GLN A 178 -9.52 -8.39 8.64
C GLN A 178 -8.91 -9.69 8.12
N PRO A 179 -9.18 -10.08 6.85
CA PRO A 179 -8.64 -11.30 6.27
C PRO A 179 -7.15 -11.22 5.93
N ASN A 180 -6.60 -10.03 5.84
CA ASN A 180 -5.20 -9.79 5.57
C ASN A 180 -4.46 -9.60 6.88
N THR A 181 -3.57 -10.53 7.22
CA THR A 181 -2.67 -10.34 8.35
C THR A 181 -1.50 -9.45 7.96
N SER A 182 -1.20 -8.52 8.81
CA SER A 182 -0.06 -7.64 8.67
C SER A 182 0.33 -7.16 10.07
N ILE A 183 1.62 -7.01 10.31
CA ILE A 183 2.14 -6.52 11.59
C ILE A 183 2.27 -5.00 11.63
N GLY A 184 2.24 -4.33 10.46
CA GLY A 184 2.42 -2.87 10.31
C GLY A 184 1.12 -2.10 10.14
N GLY A 185 0.06 -2.77 9.76
CA GLY A 185 -1.22 -2.15 9.42
C GLY A 185 -1.72 -2.53 8.04
N ASN A 186 -2.84 -1.97 7.64
CA ASN A 186 -3.46 -2.26 6.36
C ASN A 186 -4.02 -0.99 5.72
N VAL A 187 -3.92 -0.90 4.39
CA VAL A 187 -4.56 0.14 3.58
C VAL A 187 -5.54 -0.52 2.63
N SER A 188 -6.81 -0.28 2.87
CA SER A 188 -7.93 -0.83 2.11
C SER A 188 -8.51 0.22 1.17
N PHE A 189 -8.37 0.00 -0.11
CA PHE A 189 -8.97 0.82 -1.15
C PHE A 189 -10.39 0.31 -1.42
N ARG A 190 -11.39 1.18 -1.25
CA ARG A 190 -12.80 0.85 -1.47
C ARG A 190 -13.27 1.48 -2.76
N ASN A 191 -13.63 0.65 -3.73
CA ASN A 191 -14.15 1.12 -5.01
C ASN A 191 -15.42 1.97 -4.83
N LYS A 192 -15.64 2.90 -5.75
CA LYS A 192 -16.92 3.61 -5.88
C LYS A 192 -18.04 2.63 -6.14
N THR A 193 -19.19 2.88 -5.57
CA THR A 193 -20.42 2.09 -5.76
C THR A 193 -21.54 2.95 -6.31
N ALA A 194 -22.60 2.33 -6.85
CA ALA A 194 -23.78 3.07 -7.28
C ALA A 194 -24.44 3.81 -6.10
N ASP A 195 -24.38 3.21 -4.89
CA ASP A 195 -24.93 3.80 -3.66
C ASP A 195 -24.24 5.11 -3.23
N ASP A 196 -23.01 5.39 -3.69
CA ASP A 196 -22.31 6.64 -3.42
C ASP A 196 -22.91 7.83 -4.21
N TYR A 197 -23.66 7.57 -5.27
CA TYR A 197 -24.14 8.57 -6.23
C TYR A 197 -25.65 8.61 -6.41
N LEU A 198 -26.31 7.46 -6.24
CA LEU A 198 -27.77 7.31 -6.41
C LEU A 198 -28.46 7.35 -5.05
N ARG A 199 -29.69 7.89 -5.03
CA ARG A 199 -30.56 7.95 -3.87
C ARG A 199 -32.01 8.07 -4.32
N PRO A 200 -33.02 7.78 -3.48
CA PRO A 200 -34.43 7.97 -3.86
C PRO A 200 -34.65 9.34 -4.49
N GLY A 201 -35.19 9.36 -5.70
CA GLY A 201 -35.41 10.57 -6.50
C GLY A 201 -34.19 11.06 -7.30
N LYS A 202 -33.06 10.36 -7.25
CA LYS A 202 -31.91 10.58 -8.13
C LYS A 202 -31.42 9.23 -8.67
N GLU A 203 -32.02 8.78 -9.76
CA GLU A 203 -31.76 7.47 -10.38
C GLU A 203 -30.64 7.47 -11.41
N THR A 204 -30.04 8.62 -11.67
CA THR A 204 -28.92 8.76 -12.61
C THR A 204 -27.88 9.73 -12.09
N TYR A 205 -26.64 9.44 -12.39
CA TYR A 205 -25.49 10.31 -12.13
C TYR A 205 -24.49 10.24 -13.27
N PHE A 206 -23.94 11.39 -13.63
CA PHE A 206 -22.81 11.49 -14.53
C PHE A 206 -21.82 12.52 -13.99
N GLY A 207 -20.57 12.12 -13.81
CA GLY A 207 -19.45 12.98 -13.39
C GLY A 207 -18.29 12.89 -14.36
N TYR A 208 -17.68 14.04 -14.62
CA TYR A 208 -16.41 14.16 -15.33
C TYR A 208 -15.42 14.97 -14.51
N GLN A 209 -14.21 14.46 -14.41
CA GLN A 209 -13.10 15.12 -13.73
C GLN A 209 -11.90 15.21 -14.66
N SER A 210 -11.25 16.38 -14.70
CA SER A 210 -9.96 16.54 -15.38
C SER A 210 -9.02 17.33 -14.50
N ASP A 211 -7.79 16.82 -14.33
CA ASP A 211 -6.76 17.42 -13.48
C ASP A 211 -5.43 17.47 -14.22
N TYR A 212 -4.67 18.52 -13.94
CA TYR A 212 -3.28 18.68 -14.38
C TYR A 212 -2.36 18.82 -13.19
N ASP A 213 -1.22 18.09 -13.19
CA ASP A 213 -0.16 18.19 -12.18
C ASP A 213 1.15 18.56 -12.86
N SER A 214 1.71 19.70 -12.45
CA SER A 214 2.95 20.23 -13.02
C SER A 214 4.20 19.46 -12.54
N SER A 215 4.12 18.68 -11.44
CA SER A 215 5.28 17.98 -10.89
C SER A 215 5.83 16.90 -11.83
N ASN A 216 4.96 16.32 -12.61
CA ASN A 216 5.28 15.29 -13.61
C ASN A 216 4.53 15.52 -14.94
N ARG A 217 4.04 16.73 -15.15
CA ARG A 217 3.31 17.17 -16.36
C ARG A 217 2.17 16.25 -16.72
N SER A 218 1.50 15.68 -15.71
CA SER A 218 0.46 14.69 -15.95
C SER A 218 -0.91 15.31 -16.12
N TRP A 219 -1.67 14.71 -17.05
CA TRP A 219 -3.09 14.94 -17.23
C TRP A 219 -3.87 13.73 -16.77
N HIS A 220 -4.90 13.97 -15.99
CA HIS A 220 -5.92 13.00 -15.61
C HIS A 220 -7.25 13.35 -16.27
N ASN A 221 -7.98 12.35 -16.74
CA ASN A 221 -9.35 12.46 -17.21
C ASN A 221 -10.16 11.28 -16.67
N GLY A 222 -11.20 11.55 -15.90
CA GLY A 222 -12.02 10.55 -15.25
C GLY A 222 -13.50 10.74 -15.56
N ILE A 223 -14.20 9.62 -15.72
CA ILE A 223 -15.64 9.58 -15.92
C ILE A 223 -16.24 8.64 -14.88
N THR A 224 -17.34 9.06 -14.25
CA THR A 224 -18.16 8.23 -13.39
C THR A 224 -19.61 8.34 -13.86
N ALA A 225 -20.25 7.22 -14.14
CA ALA A 225 -21.66 7.16 -14.51
C ALA A 225 -22.36 6.10 -13.68
N ALA A 226 -23.48 6.44 -13.08
CA ALA A 226 -24.31 5.51 -12.33
C ALA A 226 -25.77 5.65 -12.75
N ALA A 227 -26.49 4.53 -12.76
CA ALA A 227 -27.90 4.51 -13.07
C ALA A 227 -28.58 3.32 -12.39
N GLY A 228 -29.88 3.46 -12.11
CA GLY A 228 -30.72 2.41 -11.55
C GLY A 228 -31.61 2.92 -10.44
N ASP A 229 -32.30 1.98 -9.83
CA ASP A 229 -33.26 2.18 -8.75
C ASP A 229 -32.87 1.39 -7.49
N GLU A 230 -33.80 1.22 -6.58
CA GLU A 230 -33.57 0.48 -5.32
C GLU A 230 -33.38 -1.03 -5.57
N GLU A 231 -34.00 -1.60 -6.62
CA GLU A 231 -33.86 -3.03 -6.94
C GLU A 231 -32.61 -3.34 -7.75
N LEU A 232 -32.32 -2.55 -8.79
CA LEU A 232 -31.19 -2.79 -9.69
C LEU A 232 -30.49 -1.49 -10.04
N ARG A 233 -29.23 -1.39 -9.67
CA ARG A 233 -28.39 -0.23 -9.91
C ARG A 233 -26.97 -0.59 -10.26
N GLY A 234 -26.30 0.24 -11.03
CA GLY A 234 -24.95 0.00 -11.46
C GLY A 234 -24.14 1.26 -11.62
N ILE A 235 -22.85 1.08 -11.63
CA ILE A 235 -21.87 2.14 -11.81
C ILE A 235 -20.80 1.71 -12.82
N PHE A 236 -20.32 2.69 -13.59
CA PHE A 236 -19.15 2.59 -14.44
C PHE A 236 -18.22 3.74 -14.13
N VAL A 237 -16.93 3.43 -13.95
CA VAL A 237 -15.85 4.40 -13.71
C VAL A 237 -14.72 4.13 -14.67
N TYR A 238 -14.22 5.20 -15.30
CA TYR A 238 -13.02 5.14 -16.14
C TYR A 238 -12.07 6.26 -15.77
N SER A 239 -10.78 5.97 -15.78
CA SER A 239 -9.70 6.92 -15.54
C SER A 239 -8.59 6.72 -16.55
N ARG A 240 -8.12 7.81 -17.13
CA ARG A 240 -6.92 7.88 -17.96
C ARG A 240 -5.96 8.90 -17.39
N ARG A 241 -4.69 8.51 -17.26
CA ARG A 241 -3.58 9.39 -16.90
C ARG A 241 -2.46 9.28 -17.90
N ASP A 242 -1.88 10.40 -18.26
CA ASP A 242 -0.70 10.52 -19.09
C ASP A 242 0.28 11.46 -18.41
N GLY A 243 1.55 11.09 -18.28
CA GLY A 243 2.54 11.90 -17.57
C GLY A 243 3.98 11.61 -18.00
N GLN A 244 4.88 12.34 -17.40
CA GLN A 244 6.32 12.27 -17.63
C GLN A 244 7.04 11.98 -16.31
N GLU A 245 8.40 12.07 -16.33
CA GLU A 245 9.19 11.99 -15.10
C GLU A 245 8.75 13.02 -14.07
N THR A 246 8.88 12.65 -12.79
CA THR A 246 8.72 13.63 -11.72
C THR A 246 9.96 14.51 -11.66
N GLU A 247 9.78 15.81 -11.84
CA GLU A 247 10.86 16.79 -11.77
C GLU A 247 11.49 16.81 -10.38
N ASN A 248 12.79 17.09 -10.30
CA ASN A 248 13.49 17.33 -9.06
C ASN A 248 13.89 18.80 -8.93
N ASN A 249 14.17 19.27 -7.72
CA ASN A 249 14.67 20.61 -7.43
C ASN A 249 16.18 20.59 -7.14
N SER A 250 16.92 19.78 -7.88
CA SER A 250 18.36 19.60 -7.65
C SER A 250 19.17 20.87 -8.03
N GLY A 251 18.89 21.42 -9.21
CA GLY A 251 19.71 22.48 -9.82
C GLY A 251 21.08 22.00 -10.32
N GLU A 252 21.39 20.70 -10.20
CA GLU A 252 22.65 20.10 -10.63
C GLU A 252 22.43 19.03 -11.71
N LEU A 253 21.44 18.16 -11.50
CA LEU A 253 21.05 17.11 -12.43
C LEU A 253 19.53 17.06 -12.56
N ASP A 254 19.06 17.04 -13.77
CA ASP A 254 17.65 16.84 -14.07
C ASP A 254 17.25 15.36 -13.83
N ALA A 255 15.99 15.13 -13.52
CA ALA A 255 15.45 13.80 -13.44
C ALA A 255 15.58 13.08 -14.78
N TYR A 256 15.81 11.77 -14.74
CA TYR A 256 15.89 10.98 -15.96
C TYR A 256 14.56 10.97 -16.70
N PRO A 257 14.58 11.21 -18.03
CA PRO A 257 13.37 11.27 -18.83
C PRO A 257 12.53 10.01 -18.73
N ALA A 258 11.23 10.19 -18.55
CA ALA A 258 10.26 9.11 -18.54
C ALA A 258 8.93 9.55 -19.17
N ASN A 259 8.23 8.61 -19.78
CA ASN A 259 6.86 8.78 -20.25
C ASN A 259 6.03 7.63 -19.72
N TRP A 260 4.92 7.94 -19.13
CA TRP A 260 4.02 6.90 -18.62
C TRP A 260 2.56 7.23 -18.91
N HIS A 261 1.76 6.19 -18.98
CA HIS A 261 0.32 6.34 -19.02
C HIS A 261 -0.35 5.19 -18.27
N SER A 262 -1.53 5.45 -17.77
CA SER A 262 -2.36 4.43 -17.15
C SER A 262 -3.83 4.55 -17.55
N ASP A 263 -4.48 3.40 -17.65
CA ASP A 263 -5.91 3.25 -17.86
C ASP A 263 -6.49 2.40 -16.73
N ALA A 264 -7.54 2.86 -16.11
CA ALA A 264 -8.29 2.10 -15.14
C ALA A 264 -9.78 2.14 -15.48
N PHE A 265 -10.46 1.03 -15.36
CA PHE A 265 -11.91 1.01 -15.41
C PHE A 265 -12.48 0.03 -14.39
N MET A 266 -13.67 0.34 -13.93
CA MET A 266 -14.44 -0.50 -13.03
C MET A 266 -15.91 -0.41 -13.39
N THR A 267 -16.59 -1.54 -13.32
CA THR A 267 -18.05 -1.61 -13.33
C THR A 267 -18.54 -2.48 -12.20
N SER A 268 -19.58 -2.02 -11.54
CA SER A 268 -20.22 -2.76 -10.46
C SER A 268 -21.74 -2.69 -10.62
N GLY A 269 -22.40 -3.82 -10.45
CA GLY A 269 -23.86 -3.93 -10.41
C GLY A 269 -24.29 -4.39 -9.03
N ILE A 270 -25.39 -3.83 -8.53
CA ILE A 270 -26.06 -4.21 -7.29
C ILE A 270 -27.48 -4.63 -7.64
N TRP A 271 -27.86 -5.84 -7.28
CA TRP A 271 -29.22 -6.36 -7.43
C TRP A 271 -29.78 -6.75 -6.06
N GLN A 272 -30.88 -6.12 -5.70
CA GLN A 272 -31.58 -6.30 -4.43
C GLN A 272 -33.00 -6.81 -4.68
N PRO A 273 -33.14 -8.12 -4.97
CA PRO A 273 -34.44 -8.71 -5.34
C PRO A 273 -35.48 -8.67 -4.23
N ASN A 274 -35.06 -8.47 -3.01
CA ASN A 274 -35.87 -8.34 -1.80
C ASN A 274 -35.05 -7.69 -0.68
N ASP A 275 -35.68 -7.43 0.44
CA ASP A 275 -35.05 -6.76 1.60
C ASP A 275 -34.02 -7.62 2.33
N GLU A 276 -33.97 -8.94 2.04
CA GLU A 276 -33.01 -9.86 2.69
C GLU A 276 -31.72 -10.03 1.91
N HIS A 277 -31.72 -9.90 0.58
CA HIS A 277 -30.55 -10.15 -0.26
C HIS A 277 -30.10 -8.92 -1.04
N LYS A 278 -28.83 -8.58 -0.91
CA LYS A 278 -28.13 -7.57 -1.74
C LYS A 278 -26.94 -8.23 -2.42
N LEU A 279 -27.12 -8.58 -3.69
CA LEU A 279 -26.10 -9.18 -4.54
C LEU A 279 -25.29 -8.08 -5.23
N SER A 280 -23.96 -8.21 -5.20
CA SER A 280 -23.08 -7.26 -5.87
C SER A 280 -22.05 -8.01 -6.73
N ALA A 281 -21.86 -7.56 -7.95
CA ALA A 281 -20.84 -8.07 -8.87
C ALA A 281 -19.97 -6.92 -9.33
N THR A 282 -18.65 -7.07 -9.20
CA THR A 282 -17.68 -6.04 -9.57
C THR A 282 -16.61 -6.62 -10.49
N LEU A 283 -16.31 -5.88 -11.55
CA LEU A 283 -15.16 -6.11 -12.44
C LEU A 283 -14.31 -4.84 -12.43
N ASP A 284 -13.02 -4.98 -12.21
CA ASP A 284 -12.08 -3.88 -12.25
C ASP A 284 -10.82 -4.24 -13.05
N TYR A 285 -10.23 -3.23 -13.68
CA TYR A 285 -9.03 -3.36 -14.48
C TYR A 285 -8.13 -2.14 -14.31
N TYR A 286 -6.84 -2.38 -14.19
CA TYR A 286 -5.80 -1.38 -14.18
C TYR A 286 -4.67 -1.78 -15.10
N HIS A 287 -4.17 -0.83 -15.87
CA HIS A 287 -3.00 -0.99 -16.73
C HIS A 287 -2.17 0.27 -16.71
N LYS A 288 -0.85 0.11 -16.52
CA LYS A 288 0.11 1.21 -16.60
C LYS A 288 1.33 0.79 -17.41
N THR A 289 1.76 1.64 -18.30
CA THR A 289 3.00 1.50 -19.06
C THR A 289 3.93 2.68 -18.75
N ASN A 290 5.20 2.40 -18.54
CA ASN A 290 6.21 3.41 -18.28
C ASN A 290 7.44 3.12 -19.15
N HIS A 291 7.97 4.16 -19.81
CA HIS A 291 9.21 4.15 -20.55
C HIS A 291 10.18 5.12 -19.89
N SER A 292 11.31 4.64 -19.40
CA SER A 292 12.35 5.45 -18.77
C SER A 292 13.64 5.38 -19.57
N HIS A 293 14.34 6.49 -19.63
CA HIS A 293 15.67 6.60 -20.22
C HIS A 293 16.64 7.04 -19.13
N TYR A 294 17.72 6.28 -18.94
CA TYR A 294 18.76 6.57 -17.96
C TYR A 294 20.00 7.04 -18.71
N ASP A 295 20.44 8.27 -18.44
CA ASP A 295 21.63 8.85 -19.10
C ASP A 295 22.92 8.21 -18.61
N SER A 296 22.90 7.63 -17.40
CA SER A 296 24.00 6.84 -16.86
C SER A 296 23.47 5.58 -16.18
N TRP A 297 24.15 4.48 -16.44
CA TRP A 297 23.85 3.18 -15.84
C TRP A 297 25.09 2.62 -15.18
N ASP A 298 25.05 2.46 -13.87
CA ASP A 298 26.15 1.89 -13.09
C ASP A 298 25.82 0.48 -12.63
N THR A 299 26.60 -0.47 -13.03
CA THR A 299 26.44 -1.88 -12.64
C THR A 299 27.40 -2.34 -11.55
N SER A 300 28.43 -1.54 -11.25
CA SER A 300 29.51 -1.97 -10.33
C SER A 300 29.83 -0.98 -9.22
N GLY A 301 29.00 0.07 -9.07
CA GLY A 301 29.16 1.06 -8.02
C GLY A 301 30.07 2.23 -8.36
N ASN A 302 30.84 2.19 -9.46
CA ASN A 302 31.73 3.28 -9.87
C ASN A 302 31.97 3.41 -11.38
N THR A 303 31.44 2.51 -12.20
CA THR A 303 31.69 2.51 -13.63
C THR A 303 30.41 2.83 -14.41
N VAL A 304 30.37 4.00 -15.00
CA VAL A 304 29.32 4.38 -15.95
C VAL A 304 29.67 3.75 -17.30
N TRP A 305 28.89 2.77 -17.75
CA TRP A 305 29.12 2.05 -19.00
C TRP A 305 28.29 2.54 -20.17
N GLY A 306 27.34 3.40 -19.93
CA GLY A 306 26.50 3.97 -20.99
C GLY A 306 25.06 4.24 -20.52
N THR A 307 24.21 4.53 -21.49
CA THR A 307 22.78 4.79 -21.25
C THR A 307 21.99 3.49 -21.16
N ALA A 308 20.87 3.52 -20.47
CA ALA A 308 19.92 2.40 -20.44
C ALA A 308 18.51 2.85 -20.76
N GLN A 309 17.69 1.92 -21.22
CA GLN A 309 16.26 2.13 -21.48
C GLN A 309 15.46 1.06 -20.78
N GLN A 310 14.37 1.44 -20.13
CA GLN A 310 13.50 0.52 -19.42
C GLN A 310 12.06 0.74 -19.85
N GLN A 311 11.39 -0.35 -20.15
CA GLN A 311 9.96 -0.39 -20.37
C GLN A 311 9.33 -1.26 -19.29
N SER A 312 8.43 -0.68 -18.52
CA SER A 312 7.66 -1.36 -17.50
C SER A 312 6.17 -1.39 -17.88
N ASP A 313 5.52 -2.50 -17.65
CA ASP A 313 4.09 -2.70 -17.91
C ASP A 313 3.48 -3.42 -16.70
N THR A 314 2.46 -2.83 -16.09
CA THR A 314 1.76 -3.42 -14.93
C THR A 314 0.27 -3.53 -15.22
N ARG A 315 -0.34 -4.66 -14.89
CA ARG A 315 -1.74 -4.96 -15.12
C ARG A 315 -2.36 -5.62 -13.91
N ARG A 316 -3.58 -5.24 -13.60
CA ARG A 316 -4.43 -5.94 -12.65
C ARG A 316 -5.83 -6.11 -13.24
N PHE A 317 -6.37 -7.29 -13.14
CA PHE A 317 -7.76 -7.59 -13.40
C PHE A 317 -8.36 -8.21 -12.15
N GLY A 318 -9.50 -7.68 -11.68
CA GLY A 318 -10.24 -8.17 -10.54
C GLY A 318 -11.69 -8.50 -10.93
N ALA A 319 -12.21 -9.57 -10.34
CA ALA A 319 -13.61 -9.95 -10.44
C ALA A 319 -14.09 -10.46 -9.08
N SER A 320 -15.22 -9.96 -8.61
CA SER A 320 -15.83 -10.42 -7.36
C SER A 320 -17.34 -10.51 -7.45
N LEU A 321 -17.88 -11.44 -6.67
CA LEU A 321 -19.32 -11.60 -6.46
C LEU A 321 -19.57 -11.71 -4.96
N SER A 322 -20.48 -10.91 -4.43
CA SER A 322 -20.85 -10.93 -3.02
C SER A 322 -22.35 -10.93 -2.84
N ASP A 323 -22.80 -11.56 -1.76
CA ASP A 323 -24.17 -11.52 -1.24
C ASP A 323 -24.12 -11.02 0.20
N GLU A 324 -24.85 -9.96 0.49
CA GLU A 324 -25.17 -9.49 1.83
C GLU A 324 -26.59 -9.97 2.16
N TYR A 325 -26.67 -10.96 3.01
CA TYR A 325 -27.90 -11.58 3.46
C TYR A 325 -28.29 -11.07 4.84
N THR A 326 -29.44 -10.40 4.93
CA THR A 326 -29.98 -9.78 6.15
C THR A 326 -31.37 -10.37 6.46
N PRO A 327 -31.45 -11.58 7.01
CA PRO A 327 -32.70 -12.31 7.16
C PRO A 327 -33.59 -11.75 8.27
N TYR A 328 -34.88 -11.80 8.04
CA TYR A 328 -35.91 -11.53 9.07
C TYR A 328 -36.04 -12.72 10.04
N ASN A 329 -34.98 -13.04 10.76
CA ASN A 329 -35.00 -14.11 11.75
C ASN A 329 -34.17 -13.74 12.99
N ASN A 330 -34.29 -14.55 14.05
CA ASN A 330 -33.60 -14.31 15.30
C ASN A 330 -32.23 -15.03 15.39
N VAL A 331 -31.77 -15.72 14.33
CA VAL A 331 -30.56 -16.55 14.38
C VAL A 331 -29.33 -15.72 14.03
N ILE A 332 -29.37 -14.97 12.95
CA ILE A 332 -28.32 -14.08 12.48
C ILE A 332 -28.90 -12.73 12.09
N ASP A 333 -28.13 -11.66 12.22
CA ASP A 333 -28.52 -10.33 11.76
C ASP A 333 -28.02 -10.05 10.35
N SER A 334 -26.81 -10.48 10.04
CA SER A 334 -26.26 -10.39 8.69
C SER A 334 -25.22 -11.48 8.41
N LEU A 335 -25.15 -11.88 7.15
CA LEU A 335 -24.12 -12.77 6.61
C LEU A 335 -23.66 -12.19 5.28
N ILE A 336 -22.40 -11.79 5.21
CA ILE A 336 -21.76 -11.35 3.96
C ILE A 336 -20.92 -12.51 3.46
N THR A 337 -21.13 -12.92 2.21
CA THR A 337 -20.35 -13.97 1.56
C THR A 337 -19.78 -13.41 0.26
N ARG A 338 -18.51 -13.65 0.00
CA ARG A 338 -17.84 -13.17 -1.21
C ARG A 338 -16.91 -14.23 -1.78
N VAL A 339 -16.93 -14.34 -3.12
CA VAL A 339 -15.94 -15.05 -3.91
C VAL A 339 -15.26 -14.07 -4.85
N TYR A 340 -13.96 -14.26 -5.10
CA TYR A 340 -13.20 -13.37 -5.96
C TYR A 340 -12.07 -14.08 -6.69
N TRP A 341 -11.68 -13.46 -7.80
CA TRP A 341 -10.48 -13.78 -8.55
C TRP A 341 -9.77 -12.48 -8.93
N GLN A 342 -8.44 -12.52 -8.83
CA GLN A 342 -7.58 -11.42 -9.23
C GLN A 342 -6.37 -11.97 -9.97
N LYS A 343 -6.04 -11.35 -11.09
CA LYS A 343 -4.80 -11.57 -11.83
C LYS A 343 -3.99 -10.30 -11.86
N THR A 344 -2.71 -10.40 -11.53
CA THR A 344 -1.75 -9.30 -11.64
C THR A 344 -0.54 -9.74 -12.45
N GLU A 345 -0.04 -8.83 -13.27
CA GLU A 345 1.13 -9.02 -14.10
C GLU A 345 1.98 -7.76 -14.04
N ALA A 346 3.27 -7.92 -13.85
CA ALA A 346 4.24 -6.84 -13.98
C ALA A 346 5.41 -7.33 -14.84
N HIS A 347 5.72 -6.58 -15.88
CA HIS A 347 6.79 -6.86 -16.83
C HIS A 347 7.78 -5.70 -16.82
N ASP A 348 9.06 -6.02 -16.70
CA ASP A 348 10.15 -5.05 -16.75
C ASP A 348 11.17 -5.48 -17.78
N ASN A 349 11.28 -4.73 -18.87
CA ASN A 349 12.22 -4.95 -19.94
C ASN A 349 13.28 -3.84 -19.90
N THR A 350 14.52 -4.21 -19.57
CA THR A 350 15.62 -3.25 -19.44
C THR A 350 16.72 -3.55 -20.42
N TYR A 351 16.95 -2.63 -21.36
CA TYR A 351 18.11 -2.61 -22.25
C TYR A 351 19.22 -1.82 -21.58
N MET A 352 20.32 -2.47 -21.25
CA MET A 352 21.37 -1.90 -20.42
C MET A 352 22.77 -2.37 -20.81
N PRO A 353 23.83 -1.61 -20.48
CA PRO A 353 25.19 -2.06 -20.67
C PRO A 353 25.48 -3.34 -19.86
N SER A 354 26.10 -4.31 -20.49
CA SER A 354 26.68 -5.49 -19.85
C SER A 354 28.21 -5.38 -19.66
N SER A 355 28.84 -4.50 -20.44
CA SER A 355 30.26 -4.11 -20.34
C SER A 355 30.44 -2.74 -21.01
N ALA A 356 31.67 -2.21 -20.99
CA ALA A 356 31.98 -0.94 -21.65
C ALA A 356 31.67 -0.91 -23.17
N SER A 357 31.53 -2.07 -23.82
CA SER A 357 31.33 -2.19 -25.27
C SER A 357 30.17 -3.08 -25.67
N ALA A 358 29.40 -3.61 -24.73
CA ALA A 358 28.31 -4.55 -24.99
C ALA A 358 27.05 -4.20 -24.19
N TYR A 359 25.90 -4.51 -24.78
CA TYR A 359 24.58 -4.32 -24.20
C TYR A 359 23.84 -5.65 -24.06
N GLN A 360 22.89 -5.68 -23.16
CA GLN A 360 21.98 -6.80 -22.96
C GLN A 360 20.57 -6.29 -22.67
N THR A 361 19.59 -7.12 -22.95
CA THR A 361 18.22 -6.90 -22.48
C THR A 361 17.90 -7.88 -21.37
N VAL A 362 17.43 -7.37 -20.26
CA VAL A 362 16.90 -8.13 -19.13
C VAL A 362 15.39 -8.06 -19.19
N TYR A 363 14.75 -9.21 -19.12
CA TYR A 363 13.31 -9.37 -19.00
C TYR A 363 12.99 -9.95 -17.63
N SER A 364 12.25 -9.23 -16.84
CA SER A 364 11.89 -9.60 -15.48
C SER A 364 10.38 -9.50 -15.32
N ASP A 365 9.72 -10.62 -15.10
CA ASP A 365 8.27 -10.70 -14.99
C ASP A 365 7.86 -11.14 -13.59
N TYR A 366 6.71 -10.64 -13.14
CA TYR A 366 6.07 -11.06 -11.89
C TYR A 366 4.57 -11.21 -12.13
N ASN A 367 4.09 -12.45 -12.07
CA ASN A 367 2.70 -12.79 -12.31
C ASN A 367 2.09 -13.44 -11.06
N SER A 368 0.87 -13.06 -10.74
CA SER A 368 0.15 -13.67 -9.63
C SER A 368 -1.32 -13.86 -9.97
N ASP A 369 -1.81 -15.07 -9.74
CA ASP A 369 -3.23 -15.42 -9.78
C ASP A 369 -3.74 -15.70 -8.36
N THR A 370 -4.76 -14.97 -7.94
CA THR A 370 -5.36 -15.09 -6.60
C THR A 370 -6.82 -15.51 -6.71
N TYR A 371 -7.19 -16.56 -6.02
CA TYR A 371 -8.58 -17.02 -5.85
C TYR A 371 -8.94 -16.96 -4.38
N GLY A 372 -10.11 -16.46 -4.05
CA GLY A 372 -10.48 -16.35 -2.65
C GLY A 372 -11.97 -16.43 -2.39
N PHE A 373 -12.24 -16.76 -1.14
CA PHE A 373 -13.57 -16.82 -0.53
C PHE A 373 -13.46 -16.23 0.87
N ASP A 374 -14.39 -15.37 1.22
CA ASP A 374 -14.52 -14.88 2.58
C ASP A 374 -15.99 -14.73 3.00
N THR A 375 -16.23 -14.88 4.29
CA THR A 375 -17.55 -14.69 4.89
C THR A 375 -17.42 -13.93 6.19
N ARG A 376 -18.44 -13.13 6.50
CA ARG A 376 -18.59 -12.40 7.76
C ARG A 376 -20.02 -12.55 8.25
N LEU A 377 -20.17 -12.98 9.48
CA LEU A 377 -21.44 -13.12 10.18
C LEU A 377 -21.51 -12.12 11.32
N ALA A 378 -22.65 -11.51 11.55
CA ALA A 378 -22.93 -10.66 12.69
C ALA A 378 -24.22 -11.06 13.39
N LYS A 379 -24.23 -10.94 14.74
CA LYS A 379 -25.40 -11.19 15.58
C LYS A 379 -25.37 -10.34 16.85
N SER A 380 -26.41 -9.58 17.08
CA SER A 380 -26.64 -8.84 18.32
C SER A 380 -27.59 -9.59 19.24
N ILE A 381 -27.16 -9.84 20.48
CA ILE A 381 -27.95 -10.53 21.51
C ILE A 381 -27.78 -9.78 22.84
N GLY A 382 -28.80 -9.02 23.21
CA GLY A 382 -28.75 -8.25 24.47
C GLY A 382 -27.58 -7.25 24.47
N ARG A 383 -26.58 -7.52 25.31
CA ARG A 383 -25.35 -6.68 25.44
C ARG A 383 -24.22 -7.08 24.49
N HIS A 384 -24.38 -8.17 23.74
CA HIS A 384 -23.35 -8.77 22.92
C HIS A 384 -23.57 -8.44 21.45
N GLU A 385 -22.53 -7.93 20.78
CA GLU A 385 -22.44 -7.79 19.33
C GLU A 385 -21.41 -8.80 18.84
N LEU A 386 -21.88 -10.00 18.50
CA LEU A 386 -21.04 -11.10 18.05
C LEU A 386 -20.71 -10.92 16.57
N SER A 387 -19.46 -11.11 16.20
CA SER A 387 -19.01 -11.23 14.81
C SER A 387 -18.07 -12.41 14.65
N GLY A 388 -18.15 -13.02 13.48
CA GLY A 388 -17.27 -14.12 13.12
C GLY A 388 -17.15 -14.26 11.62
N GLY A 389 -16.14 -14.97 11.14
CA GLY A 389 -15.97 -15.15 9.72
C GLY A 389 -14.89 -16.18 9.38
N LEU A 390 -14.95 -16.62 8.13
CA LEU A 390 -13.99 -17.54 7.54
C LEU A 390 -13.42 -16.91 6.27
N ASN A 391 -12.17 -17.19 5.99
CA ASN A 391 -11.55 -16.84 4.71
C ASN A 391 -10.66 -17.98 4.23
N ALA A 392 -10.62 -18.17 2.92
CA ALA A 392 -9.72 -19.08 2.25
C ALA A 392 -9.16 -18.42 1.00
N ARG A 393 -7.88 -18.62 0.74
CA ARG A 393 -7.19 -18.00 -0.39
C ARG A 393 -6.15 -18.93 -0.97
N LEU A 394 -6.08 -18.97 -2.30
CA LEU A 394 -5.04 -19.60 -3.09
C LEU A 394 -4.33 -18.53 -3.90
N ILE A 395 -3.01 -18.49 -3.83
CA ILE A 395 -2.18 -17.61 -4.65
C ILE A 395 -1.17 -18.46 -5.41
N ASP A 396 -1.16 -18.32 -6.72
CA ASP A 396 -0.12 -18.81 -7.60
C ASP A 396 0.80 -17.68 -8.01
N THR A 397 2.09 -17.81 -7.76
CA THR A 397 3.11 -16.80 -8.07
C THR A 397 4.12 -17.36 -9.06
N GLU A 398 4.41 -16.61 -10.12
CA GLU A 398 5.42 -16.92 -11.11
C GLU A 398 6.39 -15.76 -11.28
N ARG A 399 7.68 -16.10 -11.41
CA ARG A 399 8.75 -15.10 -11.49
C ARG A 399 9.69 -15.38 -12.67
N PRO A 400 9.19 -15.35 -13.92
CA PRO A 400 10.02 -15.56 -15.09
C PRO A 400 11.10 -14.50 -15.23
N PHE A 401 12.30 -14.95 -15.62
CA PHE A 401 13.43 -14.07 -15.84
C PHE A 401 14.30 -14.57 -16.99
N ARG A 402 14.75 -13.69 -17.85
CA ARG A 402 15.65 -14.03 -18.94
C ARG A 402 16.54 -12.87 -19.34
N GLN A 403 17.68 -13.18 -19.94
CA GLN A 403 18.60 -12.21 -20.52
C GLN A 403 18.86 -12.51 -22.00
N SER A 404 19.06 -11.48 -22.80
CA SER A 404 19.42 -11.58 -24.20
C SER A 404 20.57 -10.60 -24.52
N PRO A 405 21.72 -11.07 -25.03
CA PRO A 405 22.06 -12.47 -25.27
C PRO A 405 22.14 -13.27 -23.98
N THR A 406 21.83 -14.57 -24.05
CA THR A 406 22.00 -15.46 -22.91
C THR A 406 23.50 -15.56 -22.56
N PRO A 407 23.90 -15.41 -21.29
CA PRO A 407 25.30 -15.53 -20.90
C PRO A 407 25.87 -16.88 -21.31
N SER A 408 26.94 -16.86 -22.11
CA SER A 408 27.50 -18.06 -22.73
C SER A 408 28.47 -18.85 -21.85
N VAL A 409 28.97 -18.24 -20.80
CA VAL A 409 30.11 -18.77 -20.03
C VAL A 409 29.72 -19.30 -18.66
N TYR A 410 28.60 -18.88 -18.11
CA TYR A 410 28.19 -19.28 -16.76
C TYR A 410 26.72 -19.66 -16.79
N SER A 411 26.47 -20.91 -16.45
CA SER A 411 25.13 -21.39 -16.19
C SER A 411 24.63 -20.81 -14.90
N VAL A 412 23.70 -19.93 -15.01
CA VAL A 412 23.09 -19.22 -13.89
C VAL A 412 21.68 -19.74 -13.70
N ILE A 413 21.24 -19.79 -12.46
CA ILE A 413 19.82 -19.72 -12.20
C ILE A 413 19.34 -18.37 -12.68
N MET A 414 18.57 -18.37 -13.77
CA MET A 414 18.05 -17.15 -14.39
C MET A 414 16.74 -16.68 -13.76
N GLN A 415 16.27 -17.35 -12.73
CA GLN A 415 15.02 -17.06 -12.07
C GLN A 415 15.30 -16.52 -10.65
N PRO A 416 14.84 -15.31 -10.30
CA PRO A 416 15.15 -14.69 -9.01
C PRO A 416 14.59 -15.42 -7.80
N GLN A 417 13.55 -16.24 -8.00
CA GLN A 417 12.96 -17.13 -7.01
C GLN A 417 12.24 -18.28 -7.70
N ALA A 418 12.01 -19.39 -6.99
CA ALA A 418 11.15 -20.45 -7.51
C ALA A 418 9.70 -19.96 -7.62
N ASN A 419 8.97 -20.45 -8.62
CA ASN A 419 7.53 -20.31 -8.66
C ASN A 419 6.92 -20.99 -7.43
N SER A 420 5.83 -20.44 -6.92
CA SER A 420 5.25 -20.91 -5.65
C SER A 420 3.73 -20.97 -5.69
N ARG A 421 3.17 -21.72 -4.76
CA ARG A 421 1.74 -21.77 -4.48
C ARG A 421 1.50 -21.65 -2.99
N SER A 422 0.70 -20.67 -2.59
CA SER A 422 0.32 -20.42 -1.21
C SER A 422 -1.17 -20.70 -0.98
N TYR A 423 -1.46 -21.49 0.04
CA TYR A 423 -2.82 -21.69 0.57
C TYR A 423 -2.91 -21.01 1.93
N THR A 424 -3.89 -20.14 2.10
CA THR A 424 -4.16 -19.50 3.38
C THR A 424 -5.60 -19.78 3.76
N VAL A 425 -5.83 -20.25 4.99
CA VAL A 425 -7.16 -20.44 5.55
C VAL A 425 -7.19 -19.79 6.92
N GLY A 426 -8.24 -19.05 7.22
CA GLY A 426 -8.37 -18.38 8.51
C GLY A 426 -9.82 -18.27 8.94
N GLY A 427 -10.00 -18.08 10.24
CA GLY A 427 -11.29 -17.81 10.84
C GLY A 427 -11.15 -16.97 12.09
N TYR A 428 -12.16 -16.20 12.42
CA TYR A 428 -12.18 -15.38 13.61
C TYR A 428 -13.53 -15.39 14.30
N VAL A 429 -13.49 -15.07 15.58
CA VAL A 429 -14.65 -14.70 16.38
C VAL A 429 -14.30 -13.50 17.24
N GLN A 430 -15.25 -12.61 17.43
CA GLN A 430 -15.15 -11.41 18.26
C GLN A 430 -16.50 -11.14 18.91
N ASP A 431 -16.49 -10.67 20.13
CA ASP A 431 -17.66 -10.18 20.85
C ASP A 431 -17.41 -8.75 21.32
N LYS A 432 -18.33 -7.84 21.03
CA LYS A 432 -18.33 -6.53 21.68
C LYS A 432 -19.40 -6.53 22.75
N ILE A 433 -18.96 -6.58 24.00
CA ILE A 433 -19.80 -6.63 25.19
C ILE A 433 -20.04 -5.22 25.68
N ASN A 434 -21.23 -4.70 25.46
CA ASN A 434 -21.63 -3.35 25.85
C ASN A 434 -22.17 -3.34 27.30
N VAL A 435 -21.68 -2.44 28.11
CA VAL A 435 -22.09 -2.28 29.52
C VAL A 435 -22.38 -0.81 29.79
N ASP A 436 -23.62 -0.49 30.05
CA ASP A 436 -24.06 0.86 30.33
C ASP A 436 -24.16 1.07 31.82
N PHE A 437 -23.57 2.16 32.33
CA PHE A 437 -23.65 2.60 33.72
C PHE A 437 -24.16 4.04 33.73
N ASP A 438 -25.39 4.26 34.16
CA ASP A 438 -26.02 5.59 34.18
C ASP A 438 -25.85 6.33 32.83
N SER A 439 -24.97 7.35 32.82
CA SER A 439 -24.65 8.15 31.65
C SER A 439 -23.37 7.72 30.93
N HIS A 440 -22.72 6.64 31.39
CA HIS A 440 -21.44 6.18 30.82
C HIS A 440 -21.59 4.85 30.08
N HIS A 441 -20.92 4.75 28.94
CA HIS A 441 -20.86 3.54 28.16
C HIS A 441 -19.45 2.94 28.24
N PHE A 442 -19.38 1.65 28.53
CA PHE A 442 -18.15 0.86 28.55
C PHE A 442 -18.32 -0.37 27.66
N ALA A 443 -17.32 -0.71 26.87
CA ALA A 443 -17.32 -1.93 26.09
C ALA A 443 -16.03 -2.72 26.25
N VAL A 444 -16.15 -4.03 26.30
CA VAL A 444 -15.02 -4.99 26.24
C VAL A 444 -15.13 -5.77 24.96
N ILE A 445 -14.05 -5.83 24.21
CA ILE A 445 -14.04 -6.42 22.86
C ILE A 445 -12.96 -7.51 22.81
N PRO A 446 -13.20 -8.72 23.34
CA PRO A 446 -12.34 -9.85 23.11
C PRO A 446 -12.52 -10.41 21.72
N GLY A 447 -11.43 -10.85 21.11
CA GLY A 447 -11.44 -11.50 19.81
C GLY A 447 -10.27 -12.46 19.65
N VAL A 448 -10.42 -13.40 18.77
CA VAL A 448 -9.35 -14.31 18.35
C VAL A 448 -9.49 -14.65 16.88
N ARG A 449 -8.36 -14.68 16.20
CA ARG A 449 -8.23 -15.18 14.82
C ARG A 449 -7.24 -16.34 14.81
N VAL A 450 -7.56 -17.35 14.05
CA VAL A 450 -6.63 -18.46 13.74
C VAL A 450 -6.36 -18.43 12.25
N MET A 451 -5.09 -18.52 11.87
CA MET A 451 -4.67 -18.55 10.47
C MET A 451 -3.67 -19.67 10.24
N TYR A 452 -3.89 -20.40 9.17
CA TYR A 452 -3.01 -21.41 8.63
C TYR A 452 -2.53 -20.97 7.26
N GLN A 453 -1.22 -21.06 7.00
CA GLN A 453 -0.62 -20.88 5.67
C GLN A 453 0.29 -22.06 5.33
N ASN A 454 0.20 -22.49 4.07
CA ASN A 454 1.13 -23.42 3.46
C ASN A 454 1.61 -22.82 2.14
N THR A 455 2.91 -22.52 2.06
CA THR A 455 3.56 -22.05 0.82
C THR A 455 4.54 -23.11 0.36
N LYS A 456 4.40 -23.55 -0.89
CA LYS A 456 5.24 -24.57 -1.48
C LYS A 456 5.79 -24.14 -2.83
N PRO A 457 7.02 -24.52 -3.16
CA PRO A 457 7.59 -24.23 -4.46
C PRO A 457 6.89 -25.07 -5.55
N ARG A 458 6.89 -24.54 -6.76
CA ARG A 458 6.47 -25.23 -7.98
C ARG A 458 7.63 -25.20 -8.98
N ASP A 459 7.68 -26.20 -9.83
CA ASP A 459 8.61 -26.24 -10.96
C ASP A 459 10.08 -26.01 -10.57
N VAL A 460 10.48 -26.50 -9.39
CA VAL A 460 11.84 -26.31 -8.85
C VAL A 460 12.91 -26.78 -9.84
N SER A 461 12.59 -27.78 -10.66
CA SER A 461 13.46 -28.28 -11.72
C SER A 461 13.81 -27.21 -12.77
N THR A 462 12.99 -26.18 -12.96
CA THR A 462 13.27 -25.10 -13.89
C THR A 462 14.47 -24.23 -13.46
N LEU A 463 14.76 -24.20 -12.17
CA LEU A 463 15.91 -23.48 -11.61
C LEU A 463 17.24 -24.08 -12.05
N THR A 464 17.26 -25.34 -12.46
CA THR A 464 18.48 -26.04 -12.94
C THR A 464 18.71 -25.91 -14.44
N THR A 465 17.72 -25.46 -15.20
CA THR A 465 17.71 -25.53 -16.69
C THR A 465 18.89 -24.80 -17.33
N ASN A 466 19.48 -23.85 -16.65
CA ASN A 466 20.57 -23.04 -17.13
C ASN A 466 21.82 -23.11 -16.25
N SER A 467 21.91 -24.08 -15.34
CA SER A 467 23.05 -24.20 -14.43
C SER A 467 23.78 -25.52 -14.61
N SER A 468 25.06 -25.47 -14.97
CA SER A 468 25.98 -26.61 -14.90
C SER A 468 26.60 -26.77 -13.49
N ALA A 469 26.39 -25.81 -12.62
CA ALA A 469 26.98 -25.78 -11.28
C ALA A 469 26.08 -26.36 -10.19
N LEU A 470 24.79 -26.51 -10.49
CA LEU A 470 23.76 -27.08 -9.61
C LEU A 470 23.10 -28.25 -10.30
N ASP A 471 23.00 -29.37 -9.64
CA ASP A 471 22.13 -30.46 -10.08
C ASP A 471 20.74 -30.39 -9.44
N SER A 472 19.85 -31.28 -9.86
CA SER A 472 18.47 -31.28 -9.35
C SER A 472 18.40 -31.67 -7.85
N SER A 473 19.41 -32.37 -7.31
CA SER A 473 19.46 -32.71 -5.89
C SER A 473 19.82 -31.48 -5.04
N ASP A 474 20.77 -30.67 -5.48
CA ASP A 474 21.15 -29.43 -4.79
C ASP A 474 19.97 -28.43 -4.75
N VAL A 475 19.30 -28.24 -5.89
CA VAL A 475 18.12 -27.37 -5.97
C VAL A 475 16.98 -27.88 -5.10
N SER A 476 16.73 -29.18 -5.08
CA SER A 476 15.70 -29.79 -4.22
C SER A 476 16.05 -29.65 -2.74
N ALA A 477 17.34 -29.74 -2.38
CA ALA A 477 17.79 -29.54 -1.01
C ALA A 477 17.63 -28.08 -0.55
N LEU A 478 17.86 -27.12 -1.44
CA LEU A 478 17.72 -25.69 -1.12
C LEU A 478 16.26 -25.20 -1.11
N TYR A 479 15.44 -25.64 -2.05
CA TYR A 479 14.14 -25.05 -2.34
C TYR A 479 12.97 -26.02 -2.39
N GLY A 480 13.18 -27.33 -2.15
CA GLY A 480 12.12 -28.34 -2.32
C GLY A 480 11.11 -28.39 -1.18
N SER A 481 11.39 -27.75 -0.06
CA SER A 481 10.55 -27.85 1.14
C SER A 481 9.42 -26.82 1.12
N ALA A 482 8.24 -27.23 1.59
CA ALA A 482 7.13 -26.30 1.86
C ALA A 482 7.32 -25.63 3.21
N ASN A 483 6.94 -24.35 3.29
CA ASN A 483 6.82 -23.64 4.54
C ASN A 483 5.36 -23.71 5.01
N THR A 484 5.14 -24.18 6.22
CA THR A 484 3.80 -24.34 6.81
C THR A 484 3.78 -23.83 8.23
N ASP A 485 2.81 -22.96 8.54
CA ASP A 485 2.66 -22.44 9.90
C ASP A 485 1.20 -22.14 10.24
N THR A 486 0.89 -22.19 11.54
CA THR A 486 -0.41 -21.84 12.10
C THR A 486 -0.23 -20.80 13.21
N GLN A 487 -0.91 -19.68 13.09
CA GLN A 487 -0.86 -18.60 14.06
C GLN A 487 -2.21 -18.39 14.74
N VAL A 488 -2.17 -18.18 16.07
CA VAL A 488 -3.32 -17.77 16.88
C VAL A 488 -3.09 -16.32 17.30
N LEU A 489 -4.03 -15.46 16.95
CA LEU A 489 -3.94 -14.01 17.05
C LEU A 489 -5.06 -13.49 17.98
N PRO A 490 -4.85 -13.51 19.31
CA PRO A 490 -5.80 -12.93 20.24
C PRO A 490 -5.76 -11.40 20.21
N SER A 491 -6.90 -10.81 20.50
CA SER A 491 -7.03 -9.37 20.74
C SER A 491 -8.00 -9.11 21.89
N ILE A 492 -7.82 -7.99 22.56
CA ILE A 492 -8.79 -7.46 23.51
C ILE A 492 -8.72 -5.94 23.48
N ALA A 493 -9.87 -5.29 23.44
CA ALA A 493 -9.96 -3.85 23.58
C ALA A 493 -10.95 -3.48 24.67
N PHE A 494 -10.67 -2.37 25.36
CA PHE A 494 -11.53 -1.73 26.31
C PHE A 494 -11.86 -0.34 25.80
N GLN A 495 -13.13 -0.01 25.73
CA GLN A 495 -13.61 1.32 25.34
C GLN A 495 -14.37 1.94 26.50
N TYR A 496 -14.20 3.23 26.72
CA TYR A 496 -14.93 3.99 27.71
C TYR A 496 -15.29 5.37 27.16
N ASP A 497 -16.58 5.70 27.19
CA ASP A 497 -17.07 7.01 26.81
C ASP A 497 -16.84 8.00 27.95
N LEU A 498 -15.85 8.88 27.78
CA LEU A 498 -15.56 9.98 28.72
C LEU A 498 -16.70 11.01 28.72
N THR A 499 -17.24 11.26 27.53
CA THR A 499 -18.46 12.04 27.28
C THR A 499 -19.25 11.37 26.17
N PRO A 500 -20.49 11.76 25.87
CA PRO A 500 -21.24 11.20 24.75
C PRO A 500 -20.52 11.32 23.39
N THR A 501 -19.58 12.24 23.25
CA THR A 501 -18.87 12.54 22.01
C THR A 501 -17.36 12.26 22.06
N LEU A 502 -16.80 11.90 23.23
CA LEU A 502 -15.38 11.63 23.43
C LEU A 502 -15.18 10.28 24.08
N MET A 503 -14.40 9.41 23.46
CA MET A 503 -14.06 8.10 24.02
C MET A 503 -12.56 7.93 24.23
N THR A 504 -12.21 7.08 25.18
CA THR A 504 -10.85 6.54 25.34
C THR A 504 -10.88 5.03 25.16
N TYR A 505 -9.75 4.45 24.72
CA TYR A 505 -9.62 3.02 24.57
C TYR A 505 -8.23 2.53 24.96
N LEU A 506 -8.17 1.27 25.36
CA LEU A 506 -6.93 0.53 25.56
C LEU A 506 -7.06 -0.77 24.76
N GLN A 507 -6.09 -1.08 23.91
CA GLN A 507 -6.12 -2.25 23.05
C GLN A 507 -4.82 -3.03 23.15
N TYR A 508 -4.95 -4.34 23.19
CA TYR A 508 -3.91 -5.32 22.90
C TYR A 508 -4.31 -6.14 21.68
N SER A 509 -3.37 -6.35 20.75
CA SER A 509 -3.55 -7.27 19.64
C SER A 509 -2.24 -7.98 19.30
N ARG A 510 -2.35 -9.25 18.91
CA ARG A 510 -1.24 -10.00 18.32
C ARG A 510 -1.36 -9.98 16.81
N GLY A 511 -0.27 -9.62 16.13
CA GLY A 511 -0.14 -9.66 14.68
C GLY A 511 0.77 -10.78 14.22
N ALA A 512 0.64 -11.17 12.95
CA ALA A 512 1.53 -12.13 12.29
C ALA A 512 1.79 -11.70 10.84
N GLN A 513 3.00 -11.96 10.37
CA GLN A 513 3.41 -11.82 8.97
C GLN A 513 4.10 -13.10 8.53
N PHE A 514 3.46 -13.85 7.65
CA PHE A 514 4.07 -15.04 7.05
C PHE A 514 5.22 -14.65 6.12
N PRO A 515 6.29 -15.47 6.04
CA PRO A 515 7.38 -15.25 5.11
C PRO A 515 6.88 -15.15 3.67
N ASN A 516 7.46 -14.24 2.89
CA ASN A 516 7.13 -14.09 1.47
C ASN A 516 7.95 -15.04 0.58
N ASP A 517 7.53 -15.13 -0.69
CA ASP A 517 8.11 -16.08 -1.65
C ASP A 517 9.60 -15.83 -1.90
N THR A 518 10.06 -14.57 -1.91
CA THR A 518 11.49 -14.26 -2.06
C THR A 518 12.30 -14.67 -0.83
N GLN A 519 11.74 -14.50 0.36
CA GLN A 519 12.39 -14.93 1.61
C GLN A 519 12.48 -16.45 1.69
N LEU A 520 11.47 -17.17 1.19
CA LEU A 520 11.44 -18.63 1.20
C LEU A 520 12.26 -19.27 0.06
N TYR A 521 12.15 -18.72 -1.14
CA TYR A 521 12.59 -19.38 -2.37
C TYR A 521 13.46 -18.52 -3.27
N GLY A 522 14.04 -17.46 -2.75
CA GLY A 522 14.98 -16.59 -3.49
C GLY A 522 16.19 -17.40 -3.99
N SER A 523 16.57 -17.23 -5.24
CA SER A 523 17.60 -18.02 -5.93
C SER A 523 18.54 -17.18 -6.79
N TRP A 524 18.65 -15.88 -6.51
CA TRP A 524 19.34 -14.95 -7.38
C TRP A 524 20.86 -15.22 -7.44
N ASN A 525 21.39 -15.21 -8.65
CA ASN A 525 22.83 -15.37 -8.95
C ASN A 525 23.49 -16.66 -8.43
N LEU A 526 22.74 -17.69 -8.10
CA LEU A 526 23.33 -19.00 -7.79
C LEU A 526 24.03 -19.56 -9.03
N GLY A 527 25.34 -19.68 -8.98
CA GLY A 527 26.15 -20.21 -10.06
C GLY A 527 26.68 -19.17 -11.05
N SER A 528 26.43 -17.86 -10.88
CA SER A 528 26.98 -16.85 -11.78
C SER A 528 28.34 -16.34 -11.31
N SER A 529 29.21 -16.09 -12.28
CA SER A 529 30.45 -15.38 -12.09
C SER A 529 30.32 -13.94 -12.55
N TYR A 530 30.47 -13.00 -11.64
CA TYR A 530 30.75 -11.62 -12.02
C TYR A 530 32.25 -11.48 -12.28
N ALA A 531 32.65 -11.52 -13.55
CA ALA A 531 33.95 -11.06 -14.01
C ALA A 531 35.17 -11.42 -13.13
N GLY A 532 35.29 -12.69 -12.71
CA GLY A 532 36.47 -13.18 -12.02
C GLY A 532 36.70 -12.75 -10.58
N THR A 533 35.72 -12.08 -9.96
CA THR A 533 35.75 -11.69 -8.55
C THR A 533 34.84 -12.54 -7.69
N ALA A 534 34.86 -12.32 -6.38
CA ALA A 534 34.05 -13.05 -5.41
C ALA A 534 32.59 -13.19 -5.85
N GLN A 535 32.04 -14.39 -5.78
CA GLN A 535 30.73 -14.72 -6.28
C GLN A 535 29.71 -14.69 -5.14
N TYR A 536 28.59 -14.11 -5.41
CA TYR A 536 27.51 -13.88 -4.46
C TYR A 536 26.24 -14.62 -4.88
N ALA A 537 25.44 -15.00 -3.91
CA ALA A 537 24.10 -15.51 -4.14
C ALA A 537 23.14 -15.06 -3.06
N LEU A 538 21.90 -14.78 -3.46
CA LEU A 538 20.79 -14.71 -2.53
C LEU A 538 20.18 -16.10 -2.43
N ILE A 539 19.94 -16.56 -1.22
CA ILE A 539 19.35 -17.88 -0.96
C ILE A 539 18.12 -17.69 -0.06
N GLY A 540 16.97 -18.18 -0.49
CA GLY A 540 15.79 -18.28 0.33
C GLY A 540 15.93 -19.36 1.42
N ASN A 541 15.09 -19.24 2.43
CA ASN A 541 15.08 -20.17 3.55
C ASN A 541 13.66 -20.70 3.81
N PRO A 542 13.34 -21.92 3.35
CA PRO A 542 12.02 -22.51 3.58
C PRO A 542 11.68 -22.77 5.06
N ASP A 543 12.67 -22.78 5.96
CA ASP A 543 12.50 -23.05 7.39
C ASP A 543 12.18 -21.77 8.21
N LEU A 544 11.94 -20.66 7.56
CA LEU A 544 11.56 -19.42 8.24
C LEU A 544 10.30 -19.57 9.07
N LYS A 545 10.34 -19.01 10.27
CA LYS A 545 9.19 -18.87 11.15
C LYS A 545 8.45 -17.57 10.84
N THR A 546 7.15 -17.58 11.03
CA THR A 546 6.30 -16.38 10.93
C THR A 546 6.78 -15.28 11.88
N GLU A 547 6.89 -14.06 11.36
CA GLU A 547 7.09 -12.86 12.18
C GLU A 547 5.83 -12.64 13.02
N THR A 548 5.99 -12.31 14.29
CA THR A 548 4.86 -12.01 15.18
C THR A 548 5.08 -10.71 15.94
N SER A 549 3.98 -10.04 16.26
CA SER A 549 4.01 -8.82 17.07
C SER A 549 3.02 -8.88 18.22
N ASN A 550 3.37 -8.22 19.32
CA ASN A 550 2.44 -7.86 20.38
C ASN A 550 2.30 -6.34 20.35
N ASN A 551 1.08 -5.86 20.13
CA ASN A 551 0.79 -4.44 19.95
C ASN A 551 -0.07 -3.96 21.11
N TYR A 552 0.35 -2.88 21.72
CA TYR A 552 -0.35 -2.21 22.82
C TYR A 552 -0.61 -0.78 22.38
N GLU A 553 -1.86 -0.35 22.47
CA GLU A 553 -2.25 1.00 22.08
C GLU A 553 -3.25 1.57 23.09
N TRP A 554 -3.01 2.82 23.49
CA TRP A 554 -3.94 3.64 24.23
C TRP A 554 -4.28 4.88 23.41
N GLY A 555 -5.57 5.23 23.33
CA GLY A 555 -5.98 6.37 22.56
C GLY A 555 -7.21 7.09 23.12
N VAL A 556 -7.40 8.30 22.59
CA VAL A 556 -8.55 9.17 22.85
C VAL A 556 -9.01 9.73 21.54
N LYS A 557 -10.30 9.63 21.21
CA LYS A 557 -10.87 10.17 20.00
C LYS A 557 -12.31 10.66 20.16
N GLY A 558 -12.67 11.66 19.35
CA GLY A 558 -13.99 12.28 19.35
C GLY A 558 -13.94 13.80 19.51
N LEU A 559 -15.02 14.39 20.01
CA LEU A 559 -15.09 15.83 20.30
C LEU A 559 -14.63 16.06 21.75
N LEU A 560 -13.50 16.78 21.89
CA LEU A 560 -13.00 17.20 23.19
C LEU A 560 -13.92 18.27 23.82
N THR A 561 -14.40 19.17 22.96
CA THR A 561 -15.44 20.16 23.25
C THR A 561 -16.12 20.52 21.93
N GLU A 562 -17.24 21.23 21.98
CA GLU A 562 -17.88 21.74 20.77
C GLU A 562 -16.88 22.54 19.92
N GLY A 563 -16.77 22.19 18.64
CA GLY A 563 -15.81 22.78 17.70
C GLY A 563 -14.38 22.26 17.77
N VAL A 564 -14.02 21.34 18.69
CA VAL A 564 -12.67 20.74 18.76
C VAL A 564 -12.75 19.22 18.71
N SER A 565 -12.33 18.64 17.59
CA SER A 565 -12.14 17.20 17.49
C SER A 565 -10.68 16.82 17.79
N ILE A 566 -10.49 15.63 18.38
CA ILE A 566 -9.18 15.08 18.69
C ILE A 566 -9.14 13.60 18.32
N ASN A 567 -7.98 13.17 17.80
CA ASN A 567 -7.61 11.77 17.66
C ASN A 567 -6.14 11.65 18.11
N ALA A 568 -5.91 11.01 19.22
CA ALA A 568 -4.58 10.84 19.81
C ALA A 568 -4.37 9.38 20.19
N ALA A 569 -3.18 8.85 19.91
CA ALA A 569 -2.79 7.51 20.30
C ALA A 569 -1.32 7.45 20.74
N ALA A 570 -1.05 6.61 21.73
CA ALA A 570 0.29 6.18 22.10
C ALA A 570 0.38 4.66 21.96
N PHE A 571 1.47 4.16 21.41
CA PHE A 571 1.62 2.75 21.10
C PHE A 571 3.01 2.22 21.45
N TYR A 572 3.05 0.93 21.76
CA TYR A 572 4.26 0.14 21.91
C TYR A 572 4.06 -1.23 21.27
N ASN A 573 4.94 -1.60 20.37
CA ASN A 573 4.90 -2.84 19.61
C ASN A 573 6.20 -3.61 19.82
N ASP A 574 6.09 -4.90 20.15
CA ASP A 574 7.19 -5.83 20.34
C ASP A 574 7.12 -6.92 19.26
N TYR A 575 8.23 -7.13 18.55
CA TYR A 575 8.31 -8.06 17.43
C TYR A 575 9.28 -9.21 17.72
N LYS A 576 8.89 -10.41 17.27
CA LYS A 576 9.71 -11.63 17.34
C LYS A 576 9.83 -12.27 15.97
N ASN A 577 10.92 -12.99 15.78
CA ASN A 577 11.24 -13.68 14.52
C ASN A 577 11.33 -12.70 13.32
N PHE A 578 11.71 -11.47 13.56
CA PHE A 578 11.81 -10.45 12.54
C PHE A 578 12.76 -10.92 11.43
N ILE A 579 12.27 -11.01 10.18
CA ILE A 579 13.03 -11.57 9.06
C ILE A 579 13.92 -10.49 8.46
N ALA A 580 15.19 -10.82 8.30
CA ALA A 580 16.16 -10.01 7.57
C ALA A 580 17.19 -10.92 6.89
N PHE A 581 17.94 -10.36 5.93
CA PHE A 581 18.99 -11.11 5.26
C PHE A 581 20.31 -11.03 6.04
N THR A 582 20.98 -12.17 6.16
CA THR A 582 22.30 -12.31 6.80
C THR A 582 23.31 -12.71 5.76
N ARG A 583 24.48 -12.07 5.76
CA ARG A 583 25.58 -12.43 4.88
C ARG A 583 26.44 -13.52 5.53
N TYR A 584 26.68 -14.57 4.78
CA TYR A 584 27.60 -15.63 5.14
C TYR A 584 28.75 -15.71 4.17
N THR A 585 29.94 -16.10 4.67
CA THR A 585 31.10 -16.40 3.83
C THR A 585 31.43 -17.89 3.95
N ARG A 586 31.83 -18.53 2.84
CA ARG A 586 32.20 -19.95 2.81
C ARG A 586 33.32 -20.28 3.79
N SER A 587 34.30 -19.40 3.94
CA SER A 587 35.43 -19.60 4.87
C SER A 587 35.00 -19.46 6.34
N GLY A 588 34.02 -18.61 6.64
CA GLY A 588 33.56 -18.36 8.01
C GLY A 588 32.45 -19.30 8.45
N ASN A 589 31.61 -19.75 7.52
CA ASN A 589 30.40 -20.53 7.79
C ASN A 589 30.28 -21.70 6.82
N PRO A 590 31.20 -22.66 6.76
CA PRO A 590 31.23 -23.72 5.75
C PRO A 590 29.95 -24.57 5.72
N ASP A 591 29.30 -24.78 6.87
CA ASP A 591 28.07 -25.55 6.99
C ASP A 591 26.88 -24.93 6.22
N LYS A 592 26.88 -23.60 6.02
CA LYS A 592 25.88 -22.89 5.21
C LYS A 592 26.06 -23.09 3.71
N PHE A 593 27.14 -23.71 3.27
CA PHE A 593 27.51 -23.86 1.87
C PHE A 593 27.53 -25.29 1.38
N VAL A 594 26.93 -26.24 2.12
CA VAL A 594 26.95 -27.67 1.76
C VAL A 594 26.33 -27.94 0.40
N ASN A 595 25.16 -27.34 0.11
CA ASN A 595 24.44 -27.46 -1.16
C ASN A 595 24.61 -26.25 -2.08
N VAL A 596 25.59 -25.39 -1.78
CA VAL A 596 25.86 -24.17 -2.55
C VAL A 596 27.06 -24.42 -3.47
N PRO A 597 26.98 -24.06 -4.77
CA PRO A 597 28.09 -24.26 -5.72
C PRO A 597 29.42 -23.76 -5.19
N SER A 598 30.50 -24.51 -5.46
CA SER A 598 31.84 -24.25 -4.94
C SER A 598 32.42 -22.88 -5.36
N ASN A 599 31.91 -22.32 -6.43
CA ASN A 599 32.26 -21.01 -6.95
C ASN A 599 31.56 -19.84 -6.24
N ILE A 600 30.60 -20.09 -5.37
CA ILE A 600 29.92 -19.08 -4.54
C ILE A 600 30.66 -18.97 -3.20
N TYR A 601 31.21 -17.78 -2.92
CA TYR A 601 31.98 -17.53 -1.69
C TYR A 601 31.20 -16.75 -0.63
N THR A 602 30.12 -16.10 -1.06
CA THR A 602 29.26 -15.28 -0.20
C THR A 602 27.81 -15.54 -0.51
N THR A 603 27.01 -15.76 0.52
CA THR A 603 25.56 -15.86 0.41
C THR A 603 24.87 -14.83 1.30
N TYR A 604 23.66 -14.43 0.86
CA TYR A 604 22.71 -13.67 1.67
C TYR A 604 21.50 -14.56 1.85
N GLU A 605 21.27 -14.98 3.08
CA GLU A 605 20.20 -15.91 3.44
C GLU A 605 19.17 -15.17 4.30
N ALA A 606 17.89 -15.37 4.01
CA ALA A 606 16.81 -14.88 4.85
C ALA A 606 16.78 -15.62 6.19
N GLU A 607 16.73 -14.89 7.30
CA GLU A 607 16.73 -15.45 8.65
C GLU A 607 15.75 -14.74 9.56
N ASN A 608 15.23 -15.47 10.54
CA ASN A 608 14.54 -14.90 11.66
C ASN A 608 15.54 -14.24 12.61
N ARG A 609 15.65 -12.93 12.54
CA ARG A 609 16.37 -12.16 13.54
C ARG A 609 15.51 -11.98 14.77
N ASP A 610 16.15 -11.75 15.91
CA ASP A 610 15.53 -12.10 17.16
C ASP A 610 14.42 -11.13 17.59
N LYS A 611 14.74 -9.85 17.75
CA LYS A 611 13.82 -8.90 18.38
C LYS A 611 13.86 -7.52 17.76
N ALA A 612 12.70 -6.93 17.64
CA ALA A 612 12.57 -5.50 17.35
C ALA A 612 11.46 -4.91 18.24
N TYR A 613 11.53 -3.62 18.52
CA TYR A 613 10.44 -2.88 19.12
C TYR A 613 10.28 -1.54 18.43
N ILE A 614 9.03 -1.06 18.40
CA ILE A 614 8.69 0.26 17.90
C ILE A 614 7.66 0.87 18.85
N TYR A 615 7.87 2.11 19.27
CA TYR A 615 6.94 2.86 20.07
C TYR A 615 6.82 4.29 19.57
N GLY A 616 5.71 4.92 19.92
CA GLY A 616 5.48 6.29 19.51
C GLY A 616 4.17 6.86 19.98
N ALA A 617 3.92 8.06 19.51
CA ALA A 617 2.66 8.76 19.75
C ALA A 617 2.28 9.59 18.54
N GLU A 618 0.99 9.73 18.33
CA GLU A 618 0.43 10.60 17.31
C GLU A 618 -0.77 11.37 17.85
N ILE A 619 -0.98 12.55 17.31
CA ILE A 619 -2.15 13.36 17.60
C ILE A 619 -2.58 14.09 16.35
N SER A 620 -3.87 14.16 16.12
CA SER A 620 -4.49 15.03 15.15
C SER A 620 -5.69 15.75 15.77
N SER A 621 -5.93 17.00 15.40
CA SER A 621 -7.02 17.83 15.91
C SER A 621 -7.50 18.77 14.85
N LYS A 622 -8.81 18.99 14.78
CA LYS A 622 -9.46 20.05 14.02
C LYS A 622 -10.18 20.98 14.97
N ILE A 623 -9.98 22.28 14.79
CA ILE A 623 -10.56 23.35 15.59
C ILE A 623 -11.40 24.23 14.68
N ASN A 624 -12.70 24.31 14.89
CA ASN A 624 -13.64 25.16 14.17
C ASN A 624 -13.88 26.44 14.97
N PHE A 625 -13.29 27.55 14.53
CA PHE A 625 -13.39 28.84 15.24
C PHE A 625 -14.78 29.46 15.16
N GLY A 626 -15.54 29.19 14.08
CA GLY A 626 -16.92 29.64 13.90
C GLY A 626 -17.87 29.18 15.01
N THR A 627 -17.55 28.05 15.67
CA THR A 627 -18.32 27.58 16.84
C THR A 627 -18.38 28.62 17.97
N TRP A 628 -17.32 29.41 18.15
CA TRP A 628 -17.23 30.39 19.22
C TRP A 628 -17.33 31.83 18.72
N PHE A 629 -16.98 32.08 17.46
CA PHE A 629 -16.89 33.42 16.88
C PHE A 629 -17.58 33.47 15.52
N GLN A 630 -18.83 33.88 15.45
CA GLN A 630 -19.61 33.99 14.21
C GLN A 630 -18.93 34.85 13.12
N GLN A 631 -18.07 35.81 13.52
CA GLN A 631 -17.37 36.65 12.59
C GLN A 631 -16.33 35.91 11.73
N VAL A 632 -15.91 34.76 12.18
CA VAL A 632 -14.95 33.88 11.49
C VAL A 632 -15.54 32.50 11.19
N ASP A 633 -16.84 32.47 10.92
CA ASP A 633 -17.52 31.26 10.47
C ASP A 633 -16.83 30.70 9.23
N GLY A 634 -16.70 29.35 9.18
CA GLY A 634 -15.92 28.67 8.17
C GLY A 634 -14.41 28.60 8.41
N LEU A 635 -13.85 29.37 9.36
CA LEU A 635 -12.43 29.29 9.70
C LEU A 635 -12.14 28.08 10.59
N SER A 636 -11.16 27.26 10.18
CA SER A 636 -10.69 26.12 10.97
C SER A 636 -9.17 25.99 10.98
N ALA A 637 -8.65 25.41 12.05
CA ALA A 637 -7.25 24.99 12.13
C ALA A 637 -7.16 23.46 12.19
N ASN A 638 -6.15 22.91 11.50
CA ASN A 638 -5.83 21.48 11.51
C ASN A 638 -4.42 21.31 12.06
N LEU A 639 -4.26 20.43 13.04
CA LEU A 639 -2.98 20.14 13.68
C LEU A 639 -2.76 18.63 13.61
N ALA A 640 -1.55 18.20 13.21
CA ALA A 640 -1.15 16.81 13.31
C ALA A 640 0.33 16.71 13.69
N PHE A 641 0.63 15.73 14.53
CA PHE A 641 1.99 15.46 14.98
C PHE A 641 2.20 13.96 15.13
N GLY A 642 3.38 13.47 14.74
CA GLY A 642 3.77 12.09 14.90
C GLY A 642 5.22 11.94 15.31
N TYR A 643 5.43 11.07 16.29
CA TYR A 643 6.74 10.67 16.79
C TYR A 643 6.82 9.15 16.89
N THR A 644 7.86 8.58 16.31
CA THR A 644 8.11 7.13 16.36
C THR A 644 9.59 6.88 16.58
N GLN A 645 9.91 5.87 17.36
CA GLN A 645 11.25 5.35 17.54
C GLN A 645 11.20 3.82 17.55
N GLY A 646 12.23 3.16 17.05
CA GLY A 646 12.31 1.72 17.04
C GLY A 646 13.75 1.25 16.92
N ALA A 647 14.00 0.05 17.42
CA ALA A 647 15.32 -0.58 17.32
C ALA A 647 15.17 -2.09 17.15
N ALA A 648 16.18 -2.71 16.55
CA ALA A 648 16.25 -4.16 16.36
C ALA A 648 17.60 -4.71 16.76
N LYS A 649 17.64 -5.98 17.13
CA LYS A 649 18.86 -6.76 17.34
C LYS A 649 18.68 -8.19 16.86
N SER A 650 19.78 -8.88 16.60
CA SER A 650 19.80 -10.32 16.32
C SER A 650 20.14 -11.14 17.57
N SER A 651 20.03 -12.46 17.46
CA SER A 651 20.46 -13.41 18.49
C SER A 651 21.98 -13.67 18.49
N TYR A 652 22.71 -13.11 17.55
CA TYR A 652 24.14 -13.31 17.43
C TYR A 652 24.92 -12.73 18.62
N LEU A 653 26.01 -13.40 18.96
CA LEU A 653 26.88 -12.98 20.06
C LEU A 653 27.42 -11.57 19.85
N GLY A 654 27.31 -10.73 20.89
CA GLY A 654 27.79 -9.36 20.86
C GLY A 654 26.84 -8.36 20.17
N ASP A 655 25.67 -8.81 19.67
CA ASP A 655 24.72 -7.90 19.06
C ASP A 655 24.00 -7.02 20.09
N ARG A 656 23.69 -5.80 19.68
CA ARG A 656 23.00 -4.77 20.47
C ARG A 656 21.81 -4.22 19.72
N TYR A 657 20.89 -3.60 20.41
CA TYR A 657 19.84 -2.83 19.79
C TYR A 657 20.42 -1.65 19.02
N VAL A 658 19.99 -1.52 17.76
CA VAL A 658 20.34 -0.45 16.83
C VAL A 658 19.07 0.12 16.25
N ASP A 659 19.03 1.44 16.06
CA ASP A 659 17.85 2.14 15.54
C ASP A 659 17.42 1.59 14.19
N LEU A 660 16.12 1.33 14.04
CA LEU A 660 15.54 0.93 12.77
C LEU A 660 15.58 2.10 11.78
N GLU A 661 16.19 1.85 10.63
CA GLU A 661 16.26 2.84 9.56
C GLU A 661 14.90 3.11 8.90
N SER A 662 14.01 2.11 8.89
CA SER A 662 12.65 2.24 8.37
C SER A 662 11.74 3.17 9.19
N VAL A 663 12.13 3.52 10.40
CA VAL A 663 11.39 4.48 11.22
C VAL A 663 11.58 5.89 10.68
N ALA A 664 10.49 6.50 10.17
CA ALA A 664 10.48 7.84 9.64
C ALA A 664 10.79 8.91 10.72
N PRO A 665 11.39 10.04 10.37
CA PRO A 665 11.61 11.14 11.31
C PRO A 665 10.29 11.76 11.78
N MET A 666 10.33 12.41 12.94
CA MET A 666 9.23 13.18 13.52
C MET A 666 8.68 14.18 12.51
N LYS A 667 7.34 14.27 12.40
CA LYS A 667 6.61 15.12 11.47
C LYS A 667 5.53 15.90 12.20
N ALA A 668 5.43 17.19 11.92
CA ALA A 668 4.37 18.07 12.39
C ALA A 668 3.71 18.78 11.21
N ILE A 669 2.39 18.91 11.25
CA ILE A 669 1.57 19.53 10.22
C ILE A 669 0.65 20.53 10.90
N VAL A 670 0.61 21.75 10.36
CA VAL A 670 -0.24 22.85 10.83
C VAL A 670 -0.95 23.46 9.63
N GLY A 671 -2.27 23.43 9.62
CA GLY A 671 -3.10 23.98 8.57
C GLY A 671 -4.07 25.03 9.09
N LEU A 672 -4.35 26.03 8.28
CA LEU A 672 -5.48 26.96 8.43
C LEU A 672 -6.33 26.84 7.18
N ALA A 673 -7.63 26.64 7.34
CA ALA A 673 -8.59 26.57 6.26
C ALA A 673 -9.76 27.50 6.51
N TRP A 674 -10.23 28.08 5.44
CA TRP A 674 -11.45 28.86 5.45
C TRP A 674 -12.39 28.39 4.34
N ASP A 675 -13.65 28.16 4.72
CA ASP A 675 -14.66 27.55 3.88
C ASP A 675 -15.96 28.40 3.94
N ASP A 676 -16.27 29.11 2.86
CA ASP A 676 -17.53 29.83 2.70
C ASP A 676 -18.53 28.93 1.96
N VAL A 677 -19.27 28.15 2.75
CA VAL A 677 -20.25 27.19 2.25
C VAL A 677 -21.35 27.87 1.43
N ASP A 678 -21.81 29.05 1.85
CA ASP A 678 -22.90 29.77 1.20
C ASP A 678 -22.51 30.27 -0.19
N ARG A 679 -21.26 30.69 -0.34
CA ARG A 679 -20.71 31.18 -1.61
C ARG A 679 -19.99 30.12 -2.41
N GLY A 680 -19.80 28.93 -1.82
CA GLY A 680 -19.27 27.77 -2.48
C GLY A 680 -17.78 27.85 -2.83
N TYR A 681 -16.96 28.51 -2.01
CA TYR A 681 -15.50 28.53 -2.20
C TYR A 681 -14.73 28.43 -0.89
N GLY A 682 -13.52 27.98 -0.96
CA GLY A 682 -12.66 27.87 0.19
C GLY A 682 -11.18 27.76 -0.18
N ALA A 683 -10.33 27.97 0.82
CA ALA A 683 -8.89 27.89 0.68
C ALA A 683 -8.25 27.37 1.97
N ALA A 684 -7.09 26.72 1.83
CA ALA A 684 -6.30 26.23 2.94
C ALA A 684 -4.81 26.51 2.71
N VAL A 685 -4.10 26.77 3.80
CA VAL A 685 -2.64 26.86 3.84
C VAL A 685 -2.16 25.83 4.85
N THR A 686 -1.24 24.97 4.45
CA THR A 686 -0.71 23.89 5.29
C THR A 686 0.80 23.95 5.33
N ALA A 687 1.37 24.01 6.53
CA ALA A 687 2.80 23.91 6.77
C ALA A 687 3.15 22.52 7.31
N THR A 688 4.14 21.87 6.70
CA THR A 688 4.67 20.56 7.12
C THR A 688 6.13 20.74 7.56
N PHE A 689 6.46 20.23 8.74
CA PHE A 689 7.80 20.25 9.32
C PHE A 689 8.27 18.83 9.57
N VAL A 690 9.44 18.49 9.05
CA VAL A 690 10.06 17.16 9.17
C VAL A 690 11.47 17.32 9.76
N LYS A 691 11.76 16.52 10.80
CA LYS A 691 13.08 16.53 11.45
C LYS A 691 14.11 15.81 10.57
N GLY A 692 15.35 16.31 10.56
CA GLY A 692 16.46 15.61 9.89
C GLY A 692 16.84 14.32 10.61
N LYS A 693 17.22 13.29 9.82
CA LYS A 693 17.64 11.98 10.33
C LYS A 693 18.79 11.42 9.48
N LYS A 694 19.68 10.66 10.11
CA LYS A 694 20.69 9.83 9.46
C LYS A 694 20.33 8.37 9.74
N ALA A 695 20.30 7.53 8.72
CA ALA A 695 20.17 6.11 8.91
C ALA A 695 21.42 5.57 9.60
N THR A 696 21.22 4.65 10.54
CA THR A 696 22.27 3.79 11.01
C THR A 696 22.23 2.52 10.17
N ALA A 697 23.38 1.90 9.93
CA ALA A 697 23.46 0.61 9.23
C ALA A 697 22.82 -0.49 10.10
N THR A 698 21.52 -0.39 10.33
CA THR A 698 20.81 -1.30 11.22
C THR A 698 20.66 -2.68 10.69
N ASN A 699 20.67 -2.77 9.42
CA ASN A 699 20.74 -4.08 8.86
C ASN A 699 22.11 -4.62 8.95
N ARG A 700 23.01 -3.90 9.64
CA ARG A 700 24.26 -4.47 9.82
C ARG A 700 24.46 -5.55 8.82
N GLU A 701 24.22 -5.31 7.63
CA GLU A 701 24.30 -6.26 6.57
C GLU A 701 25.04 -7.50 7.02
N SER A 702 24.85 -7.66 8.18
CA SER A 702 25.04 -8.61 9.23
C SER A 702 25.95 -9.66 8.74
N PHE A 703 27.17 -9.26 8.73
CA PHE A 703 28.24 -10.16 8.44
C PHE A 703 28.40 -11.03 9.66
N THR A 704 27.93 -12.27 9.59
CA THR A 704 28.48 -13.28 10.47
C THR A 704 29.82 -13.71 9.89
N ASN A 705 30.89 -13.40 10.59
CA ASN A 705 32.21 -13.97 10.35
C ASN A 705 32.38 -15.27 11.16
N ALA A 706 33.49 -15.94 10.99
CA ALA A 706 33.89 -17.11 11.78
C ALA A 706 33.57 -16.88 13.26
N GLY A 707 32.82 -17.78 13.87
CA GLY A 707 32.42 -17.68 15.27
C GLY A 707 31.06 -17.04 15.53
N ASN A 708 30.24 -16.81 14.48
CA ASN A 708 28.88 -16.25 14.60
C ASN A 708 28.79 -14.87 15.29
N ALA A 709 29.84 -14.07 15.21
CA ALA A 709 29.82 -12.70 15.68
C ALA A 709 29.37 -11.75 14.57
N ILE A 710 28.54 -10.77 14.91
CA ILE A 710 28.17 -9.69 14.01
C ILE A 710 29.29 -8.65 13.93
N THR A 711 29.65 -8.24 12.71
CA THR A 711 30.44 -7.06 12.44
C THR A 711 29.57 -5.96 11.88
N ASP A 712 29.69 -4.77 12.45
CA ASP A 712 28.98 -3.59 11.93
C ASP A 712 29.51 -3.23 10.53
N SER A 713 28.61 -2.79 9.64
CA SER A 713 29.02 -2.16 8.40
C SER A 713 29.71 -0.83 8.67
N SER A 714 30.71 -0.52 7.88
CA SER A 714 31.39 0.78 7.89
C SER A 714 30.75 1.82 6.97
N THR A 715 29.59 1.53 6.40
CA THR A 715 28.90 2.43 5.46
C THR A 715 28.46 3.71 6.15
N ASP A 716 28.89 4.85 5.62
CA ASP A 716 28.52 6.17 6.11
C ASP A 716 27.39 6.75 5.24
N TYR A 717 26.14 6.59 5.70
CA TYR A 717 24.98 7.08 4.99
C TYR A 717 24.84 8.61 5.08
N MET A 718 24.26 9.21 4.05
CA MET A 718 23.94 10.62 4.02
C MET A 718 23.03 11.00 5.19
N ARG A 719 23.35 12.09 5.89
CA ARG A 719 22.40 12.71 6.80
C ARG A 719 21.34 13.45 6.00
N VAL A 720 20.11 12.93 5.99
CA VAL A 720 18.98 13.60 5.35
C VAL A 720 18.59 14.83 6.18
N PRO A 721 18.69 16.05 5.63
CA PRO A 721 18.32 17.27 6.37
C PRO A 721 16.85 17.33 6.68
N GLY A 722 16.48 17.99 7.78
CA GLY A 722 15.10 18.36 8.05
C GLY A 722 14.66 19.52 7.17
N TYR A 723 13.34 19.65 7.02
CA TYR A 723 12.76 20.69 6.18
C TYR A 723 11.42 21.21 6.74
N GLY A 724 11.08 22.42 6.31
CA GLY A 724 9.73 22.96 6.43
C GLY A 724 9.20 23.32 5.03
N MET A 725 7.96 22.98 4.76
CA MET A 725 7.30 23.17 3.48
C MET A 725 5.92 23.78 3.70
N VAL A 726 5.48 24.63 2.78
CA VAL A 726 4.16 25.27 2.82
C VAL A 726 3.43 24.97 1.53
N ASP A 727 2.20 24.49 1.66
CA ASP A 727 1.28 24.22 0.56
C ASP A 727 0.04 25.11 0.69
N MET A 728 -0.59 25.42 -0.43
CA MET A 728 -1.84 26.16 -0.50
C MET A 728 -2.79 25.45 -1.45
N THR A 729 -4.04 25.26 -1.04
CA THR A 729 -5.10 24.71 -1.88
C THR A 729 -6.33 25.60 -1.86
N ALA A 730 -7.11 25.58 -2.91
CA ALA A 730 -8.37 26.32 -3.01
C ALA A 730 -9.37 25.57 -3.89
N TYR A 731 -10.64 25.83 -3.67
CA TYR A 731 -11.72 25.39 -4.56
C TYR A 731 -12.78 26.47 -4.73
N TRP A 732 -13.53 26.35 -5.83
CA TRP A 732 -14.67 27.21 -6.13
C TRP A 732 -15.76 26.43 -6.88
N ASN A 733 -16.94 26.35 -6.30
CA ASN A 733 -18.16 25.86 -6.94
C ASN A 733 -18.73 26.97 -7.84
N VAL A 734 -18.29 26.99 -9.10
CA VAL A 734 -18.72 28.00 -10.10
C VAL A 734 -20.23 27.94 -10.32
N THR A 735 -20.77 26.73 -10.35
CA THR A 735 -22.20 26.43 -10.36
C THR A 735 -22.47 25.23 -9.47
N LYS A 736 -23.72 24.84 -9.28
CA LYS A 736 -24.07 23.62 -8.57
C LYS A 736 -23.50 22.32 -9.21
N ASN A 737 -23.08 22.40 -10.48
CA ASN A 737 -22.62 21.28 -11.26
C ASN A 737 -21.13 21.38 -11.62
N VAL A 738 -20.48 22.52 -11.41
CA VAL A 738 -19.08 22.77 -11.84
C VAL A 738 -18.27 23.25 -10.68
N LYS A 739 -17.26 22.47 -10.32
CA LYS A 739 -16.28 22.80 -9.28
C LYS A 739 -14.88 22.93 -9.91
N LEU A 740 -14.20 24.01 -9.60
CA LEU A 740 -12.78 24.19 -9.87
C LEU A 740 -11.99 23.95 -8.60
N SER A 741 -10.81 23.36 -8.73
CA SER A 741 -9.87 23.15 -7.63
C SER A 741 -8.45 23.44 -8.08
N GLY A 742 -7.61 23.86 -7.14
CA GLY A 742 -6.21 24.11 -7.42
C GLY A 742 -5.35 23.99 -6.17
N GLY A 743 -4.09 23.65 -6.37
CA GLY A 743 -3.09 23.55 -5.31
C GLY A 743 -1.76 24.13 -5.76
N LEU A 744 -1.05 24.77 -4.87
CA LEU A 744 0.34 25.18 -4.98
C LEU A 744 1.11 24.44 -3.87
N TYR A 745 2.01 23.58 -4.26
CA TYR A 745 2.78 22.73 -3.34
C TYR A 745 4.23 23.20 -3.28
N ASN A 746 4.85 23.05 -2.12
CA ASN A 746 6.18 23.57 -1.85
C ASN A 746 6.30 25.07 -2.29
N LEU A 747 5.39 25.89 -1.81
CA LEU A 747 5.26 27.31 -2.19
C LEU A 747 6.57 28.09 -2.05
N THR A 748 7.38 27.72 -1.06
CA THR A 748 8.68 28.33 -0.77
C THR A 748 9.84 27.82 -1.63
N ASP A 749 9.55 26.91 -2.56
CA ASP A 749 10.54 26.28 -3.45
C ASP A 749 11.71 25.66 -2.69
N ARG A 750 11.41 24.99 -1.58
CA ARG A 750 12.39 24.38 -0.71
C ARG A 750 13.04 23.18 -1.38
N LYS A 751 14.36 23.14 -1.49
CA LYS A 751 15.15 21.96 -1.83
C LYS A 751 15.17 21.02 -0.64
N TYR A 752 14.68 19.77 -0.81
CA TYR A 752 14.59 18.79 0.28
C TYR A 752 14.64 17.35 -0.25
N TRP A 753 14.90 16.42 0.66
CA TRP A 753 14.88 14.99 0.43
C TRP A 753 13.85 14.33 1.34
N ASP A 754 13.14 13.34 0.83
CA ASP A 754 12.39 12.43 1.68
C ASP A 754 13.34 11.43 2.34
N TYR A 755 13.23 11.28 3.65
CA TYR A 755 14.13 10.42 4.41
C TYR A 755 14.05 8.95 3.96
N LEU A 756 12.85 8.39 3.83
CA LEU A 756 12.69 6.96 3.51
C LEU A 756 13.21 6.62 2.11
N SER A 757 13.11 7.53 1.16
CA SER A 757 13.64 7.36 -0.19
C SER A 757 15.15 7.61 -0.31
N SER A 758 15.73 8.34 0.63
CA SER A 758 17.13 8.81 0.55
C SER A 758 18.06 8.27 1.62
N ARG A 759 17.54 7.50 2.58
CA ARG A 759 18.28 7.02 3.77
C ARG A 759 19.51 6.16 3.47
N GLU A 760 19.53 5.48 2.32
CA GLU A 760 20.60 4.58 1.90
C GLU A 760 21.65 5.26 1.01
N LEU A 761 21.49 6.54 0.72
CA LEU A 761 22.46 7.29 -0.08
C LEU A 761 23.74 7.50 0.70
N THR A 762 24.86 7.41 0.00
CA THR A 762 26.23 7.64 0.50
C THR A 762 26.84 8.86 -0.17
N SER A 763 28.04 9.25 0.21
CA SER A 763 28.75 10.42 -0.33
C SER A 763 30.18 10.09 -0.80
N ASP A 764 30.50 8.81 -0.90
CA ASP A 764 31.88 8.36 -1.05
C ASP A 764 32.43 8.55 -2.48
N SER A 765 31.54 8.54 -3.46
CA SER A 765 31.89 8.63 -4.89
C SER A 765 31.17 9.79 -5.59
N GLN A 766 31.58 10.10 -6.84
CA GLN A 766 30.86 11.03 -7.68
C GLN A 766 29.46 10.50 -8.03
N GLN A 767 29.34 9.19 -8.22
CA GLN A 767 28.04 8.56 -8.49
C GLN A 767 27.09 8.73 -7.30
N ASP A 768 27.56 8.56 -6.07
CA ASP A 768 26.77 8.80 -4.87
C ASP A 768 26.24 10.25 -4.81
N ARG A 769 27.07 11.21 -5.17
CA ARG A 769 26.64 12.62 -5.24
C ARG A 769 25.61 12.87 -6.34
N ASN A 770 25.77 12.21 -7.48
CA ASN A 770 24.76 12.24 -8.54
C ASN A 770 23.43 11.64 -8.05
N ASP A 771 23.48 10.51 -7.36
CA ASP A 771 22.31 9.86 -6.78
C ASP A 771 21.63 10.77 -5.74
N GLN A 772 22.40 11.48 -4.92
CA GLN A 772 21.83 12.48 -4.00
C GLN A 772 21.14 13.63 -4.75
N SER A 773 21.73 14.11 -5.84
CA SER A 773 21.14 15.18 -6.65
C SER A 773 19.86 14.73 -7.33
N LEU A 774 19.82 13.50 -7.86
CA LEU A 774 18.64 12.91 -8.49
C LEU A 774 17.52 12.62 -7.48
N ALA A 775 17.86 12.36 -6.20
CA ALA A 775 16.92 12.07 -5.13
C ALA A 775 16.25 13.31 -4.52
N VAL A 776 16.62 14.51 -4.95
CA VAL A 776 15.96 15.74 -4.50
C VAL A 776 14.49 15.73 -4.92
N MET A 777 13.62 16.04 -3.99
CA MET A 777 12.18 16.10 -4.23
C MET A 777 11.80 17.33 -5.10
N PRO A 778 10.61 17.31 -5.72
CA PRO A 778 10.14 18.43 -6.54
C PRO A 778 10.17 19.78 -5.82
N GLY A 779 10.48 20.83 -6.57
CA GLY A 779 10.37 22.21 -6.14
C GLY A 779 8.93 22.67 -6.06
N ARG A 780 8.68 23.94 -6.32
CA ARG A 780 7.32 24.49 -6.38
C ARG A 780 6.55 23.90 -7.55
N THR A 781 5.40 23.28 -7.24
CA THR A 781 4.51 22.67 -8.22
C THR A 781 3.08 23.19 -8.07
N PHE A 782 2.28 23.04 -9.10
CA PHE A 782 0.85 23.36 -9.03
C PHE A 782 0.00 22.24 -9.63
N GLN A 783 -1.20 22.16 -9.13
CA GLN A 783 -2.27 21.31 -9.66
C GLN A 783 -3.50 22.15 -9.96
N LEU A 784 -4.20 21.83 -11.02
CA LEU A 784 -5.47 22.44 -11.40
C LEU A 784 -6.45 21.33 -11.77
N GLY A 785 -7.68 21.46 -11.31
CA GLY A 785 -8.73 20.48 -11.54
C GLY A 785 -10.07 21.10 -11.83
N VAL A 786 -10.85 20.44 -12.67
CA VAL A 786 -12.25 20.73 -12.91
C VAL A 786 -13.05 19.44 -12.69
N ASN A 787 -14.15 19.58 -11.94
CA ASN A 787 -15.12 18.50 -11.72
C ASN A 787 -16.50 19.00 -12.21
N VAL A 788 -17.19 18.16 -12.98
CA VAL A 788 -18.52 18.45 -13.53
C VAL A 788 -19.46 17.31 -13.18
N ASP A 789 -20.53 17.57 -12.46
CA ASP A 789 -21.47 16.58 -11.95
C ASP A 789 -22.92 16.89 -12.41
N PHE A 790 -23.67 15.86 -12.84
CA PHE A 790 -25.06 15.96 -13.30
C PHE A 790 -25.95 14.93 -12.61
#